data_54aeacc35669e0c005e0eeb3fd56fc5c
#
_entry.id   54aeacc35669e0c005e0eeb3fd56fc5c
#
_cell.length_a   1.000
_cell.length_b   1.000
_cell.length_c   1.000
_cell.angle_alpha   90.00
_cell.angle_beta   90.00
_cell.angle_gamma   90.00
#
_symmetry.space_group_name_H-M   'P 1'
#
loop_
_entity.id
_entity.type
_entity.pdbx_description
1 polymer ?
#
loop_
_entity_poly.entity_id
_entity_poly.type
_entity_poly.pdbx_seq_one_letter_code
_entity_poly.pdbx_strand_id
1 'polypeptide(L)'
;MIALHFILLQTVASRLVATGWTPHLYLTQTITFMGFIVGSALGYSTLPRPITRWLNFFYMLMLLPLQWTLAMDQKTSLEEQLLSVGGRLFFSTSDFLARRPVEDSLFFVAVMCIAFWVMSSLSSFTLVRNQDYLGAILPAAIGLMIIQNYDNTIAGRLWFLAFFAFIALLMLGRLQFLQNKRSWRERRIFLSPDTTVDLTSSMAVAAGLIIIMAWTAPGTISSMKSAVRTWNQLTRPWTEFREKMENAVSALESPSGSTRGQFFGSQLALGSGFPLSDSLMFQVDAPADIPVDQRPPRYFWRGRTYDRFVDGQWHTTGTTREEYLPSVSNPYDVEAEEHTPSRFMFHTGDTDFSLLYSPAQPIWVSRPGVTFIVPAAQGKELIAWHAYPALRGGETYQVDAVLNNPDRQQLQEAGTDYPAWVKEKYLQLPPDFSPRIQDLARQITAGALTPYDQAIAITEYLRDNIQYTETIEEPPRNRDLLEWILFDYKQAYCVYYASADVLMLRSLGVPARMAVGFAQGERDGNSYTVRRFNAHAWPEVYFPGIGWVEFEPTAGQAPLQRPLPPDAESTTNSGPLADLRIEGLQEFPERNETEEILGASLPEAAPPLSPTVYLIPLLAILAGLIIFLAHRYAIHTRVPRVLRAGMERTGIDVPLWLLRWETWVRLSPVEKAFESVNFGLRYLDKPVPVHTTPSERAARLTHLLPNTAHEIKILLDEHQTSLYTSRTADVSQARQAAFNIRKQTILERIRYLLVGKPRR
;
A
#
# COMPACT_ATOMS: atom_id res chain seq x y z
N MET A 1 32.76 7.28 -2.05
CA MET A 1 31.67 6.54 -2.72
C MET A 1 30.76 5.82 -1.73
N ILE A 2 31.29 5.00 -0.83
CA ILE A 2 30.49 4.27 0.19
C ILE A 2 29.68 5.22 1.07
N ALA A 3 30.27 6.35 1.52
CA ALA A 3 29.54 7.35 2.29
C ALA A 3 28.39 8.01 1.52
N LEU A 4 28.58 8.32 0.23
CA LEU A 4 27.51 8.85 -0.62
C LEU A 4 26.37 7.83 -0.79
N HIS A 5 26.71 6.57 -0.94
CA HIS A 5 25.71 5.49 -1.04
C HIS A 5 24.92 5.33 0.27
N PHE A 6 25.60 5.42 1.42
CA PHE A 6 24.92 5.44 2.72
C PHE A 6 23.93 6.60 2.85
N ILE A 7 24.38 7.84 2.50
CA ILE A 7 23.51 9.02 2.52
C ILE A 7 22.29 8.83 1.60
N LEU A 8 22.51 8.28 0.41
CA LEU A 8 21.43 8.00 -0.55
C LEU A 8 20.37 7.02 0.03
N LEU A 9 20.81 5.92 0.66
CA LEU A 9 19.91 4.96 1.29
C LEU A 9 19.17 5.57 2.48
N GLN A 10 19.87 6.34 3.32
CA GLN A 10 19.27 7.04 4.47
C GLN A 10 18.25 8.10 4.02
N THR A 11 18.45 8.73 2.86
CA THR A 11 17.47 9.66 2.30
C THR A 11 16.13 8.99 2.04
N VAL A 12 16.13 7.75 1.53
CA VAL A 12 14.89 6.98 1.28
C VAL A 12 14.23 6.59 2.60
N ALA A 13 15.01 6.11 3.57
CA ALA A 13 14.48 5.76 4.89
C ALA A 13 13.91 6.99 5.63
N SER A 14 14.62 8.13 5.57
CA SER A 14 14.14 9.39 6.16
C SER A 14 12.88 9.91 5.46
N ARG A 15 12.76 9.69 4.14
CA ARG A 15 11.55 10.03 3.41
C ARG A 15 10.35 9.19 3.86
N LEU A 16 10.56 7.89 4.12
CA LEU A 16 9.50 7.04 4.69
C LEU A 16 9.10 7.50 6.10
N VAL A 17 10.07 7.78 6.97
CA VAL A 17 9.78 8.29 8.33
C VAL A 17 8.99 9.60 8.28
N ALA A 18 9.32 10.49 7.32
CA ALA A 18 8.63 11.76 7.15
C ALA A 18 7.16 11.60 6.71
N THR A 19 6.71 10.43 6.23
CA THR A 19 5.28 10.18 5.93
C THR A 19 4.43 10.15 7.18
N GLY A 20 4.97 9.66 8.29
CA GLY A 20 4.21 9.47 9.52
C GLY A 20 3.08 8.43 9.40
N TRP A 21 3.13 7.52 8.42
CA TRP A 21 2.04 6.55 8.17
C TRP A 21 1.71 5.66 9.38
N THR A 22 2.73 5.39 10.22
CA THR A 22 2.53 4.57 11.42
C THR A 22 3.61 4.89 12.46
N PRO A 23 3.35 4.66 13.77
CA PRO A 23 4.37 4.72 14.79
C PRO A 23 5.56 3.83 14.47
N HIS A 24 6.71 4.13 15.04
CA HIS A 24 7.94 3.33 14.95
C HIS A 24 8.59 3.20 13.55
N LEU A 25 8.17 3.99 12.54
CA LEU A 25 8.84 4.01 11.23
C LEU A 25 10.33 4.37 11.31
N TYR A 26 10.77 5.05 12.37
CA TYR A 26 12.18 5.35 12.61
C TYR A 26 13.07 4.09 12.65
N LEU A 27 12.49 2.92 12.97
CA LEU A 27 13.20 1.64 12.93
C LEU A 27 13.74 1.31 11.52
N THR A 28 13.09 1.79 10.47
CA THR A 28 13.58 1.59 9.09
C THR A 28 14.91 2.29 8.84
N GLN A 29 15.21 3.40 9.51
CA GLN A 29 16.50 4.09 9.41
C GLN A 29 17.62 3.26 10.03
N THR A 30 17.40 2.69 11.22
CA THR A 30 18.37 1.83 11.89
C THR A 30 18.59 0.54 11.13
N ILE A 31 17.53 -0.06 10.60
CA ILE A 31 17.58 -1.27 9.76
C ILE A 31 18.34 -0.99 8.45
N THR A 32 18.10 0.15 7.81
CA THR A 32 18.83 0.57 6.61
C THR A 32 20.33 0.69 6.88
N PHE A 33 20.69 1.27 8.02
CA PHE A 33 22.09 1.37 8.45
C PHE A 33 22.72 -0.01 8.67
N MET A 34 22.05 -0.89 9.39
CA MET A 34 22.52 -2.27 9.63
C MET A 34 22.66 -3.06 8.32
N GLY A 35 21.66 -3.01 7.44
CA GLY A 35 21.68 -3.66 6.14
C GLY A 35 22.81 -3.12 5.24
N PHE A 36 23.05 -1.81 5.29
CA PHE A 36 24.19 -1.19 4.61
C PHE A 36 25.54 -1.73 5.11
N ILE A 37 25.73 -1.83 6.42
CA ILE A 37 26.97 -2.38 7.02
C ILE A 37 27.15 -3.84 6.60
N VAL A 38 26.14 -4.69 6.81
CA VAL A 38 26.20 -6.12 6.50
C VAL A 38 26.41 -6.33 5.00
N GLY A 39 25.65 -5.63 4.14
CA GLY A 39 25.80 -5.71 2.69
C GLY A 39 27.19 -5.29 2.20
N SER A 40 27.73 -4.21 2.77
CA SER A 40 29.09 -3.74 2.45
C SER A 40 30.17 -4.72 2.92
N ALA A 41 30.07 -5.22 4.16
CA ALA A 41 31.01 -6.21 4.71
C ALA A 41 31.02 -7.50 3.90
N LEU A 42 29.84 -8.02 3.55
CA LEU A 42 29.72 -9.21 2.68
C LEU A 42 30.20 -8.92 1.25
N GLY A 43 30.07 -7.70 0.75
CA GLY A 43 30.59 -7.26 -0.52
C GLY A 43 32.13 -7.30 -0.58
N TYR A 44 32.81 -6.92 0.50
CA TYR A 44 34.27 -6.99 0.63
C TYR A 44 34.79 -8.41 0.92
N SER A 45 33.94 -9.30 1.41
CA SER A 45 34.35 -10.66 1.75
C SER A 45 34.75 -11.46 0.51
N THR A 46 35.65 -12.44 0.69
CA THR A 46 36.05 -13.41 -0.34
C THR A 46 35.08 -14.59 -0.47
N LEU A 47 34.04 -14.63 0.36
CA LEU A 47 33.06 -15.72 0.43
C LEU A 47 32.29 -15.89 -0.90
N PRO A 48 31.97 -17.11 -1.32
CA PRO A 48 31.15 -17.35 -2.50
C PRO A 48 29.73 -16.80 -2.34
N ARG A 49 29.13 -16.37 -3.45
CA ARG A 49 27.81 -15.69 -3.47
C ARG A 49 26.69 -16.47 -2.76
N PRO A 50 26.57 -17.80 -2.84
CA PRO A 50 25.54 -18.51 -2.08
C PRO A 50 25.70 -18.32 -0.56
N ILE A 51 26.93 -18.40 -0.06
CA ILE A 51 27.22 -18.26 1.38
C ILE A 51 26.91 -16.83 1.84
N THR A 52 27.28 -15.81 1.06
CA THR A 52 26.96 -14.41 1.41
C THR A 52 25.46 -14.16 1.47
N ARG A 53 24.66 -14.81 0.60
CA ARG A 53 23.19 -14.69 0.65
C ARG A 53 22.62 -15.34 1.90
N TRP A 54 23.09 -16.54 2.26
CA TRP A 54 22.66 -17.22 3.49
C TRP A 54 23.06 -16.45 4.74
N LEU A 55 24.26 -15.89 4.79
CA LEU A 55 24.69 -15.04 5.90
C LEU A 55 23.84 -13.77 6.00
N ASN A 56 23.55 -13.10 4.87
CA ASN A 56 22.69 -11.92 4.88
C ASN A 56 21.28 -12.24 5.40
N PHE A 57 20.72 -13.38 4.98
CA PHE A 57 19.42 -13.86 5.47
C PHE A 57 19.47 -14.18 6.97
N PHE A 58 20.52 -14.82 7.43
CA PHE A 58 20.72 -15.14 8.86
C PHE A 58 20.84 -13.87 9.72
N TYR A 59 21.62 -12.88 9.26
CA TYR A 59 21.70 -11.59 9.97
C TYR A 59 20.34 -10.87 9.97
N MET A 60 19.59 -10.93 8.89
CA MET A 60 18.23 -10.38 8.84
C MET A 60 17.35 -11.05 9.92
N LEU A 61 17.32 -12.38 9.95
CA LEU A 61 16.50 -13.13 10.89
C LEU A 61 16.88 -12.88 12.35
N MET A 62 18.14 -12.59 12.63
CA MET A 62 18.62 -12.33 13.98
C MET A 62 18.41 -10.88 14.42
N LEU A 63 18.67 -9.92 13.53
CA LEU A 63 18.70 -8.50 13.91
C LEU A 63 17.31 -7.84 13.86
N LEU A 64 16.42 -8.22 12.92
CA LEU A 64 15.12 -7.58 12.79
C LEU A 64 14.23 -7.81 14.03
N PRO A 65 14.05 -9.02 14.56
CA PRO A 65 13.24 -9.21 15.76
C PRO A 65 13.75 -8.40 16.95
N LEU A 66 15.07 -8.30 17.13
CA LEU A 66 15.68 -7.46 18.18
C LEU A 66 15.37 -5.96 18.00
N GLN A 67 15.28 -5.48 16.76
CA GLN A 67 14.89 -4.09 16.52
C GLN A 67 13.39 -3.86 16.75
N TRP A 68 12.54 -4.84 16.46
CA TRP A 68 11.11 -4.72 16.70
C TRP A 68 10.74 -4.72 18.18
N THR A 69 11.59 -5.28 19.08
CA THR A 69 11.36 -5.15 20.54
C THR A 69 11.40 -3.69 21.02
N LEU A 70 12.07 -2.78 20.28
CA LEU A 70 12.07 -1.35 20.60
C LEU A 70 10.68 -0.69 20.46
N ALA A 71 9.76 -1.34 19.75
CA ALA A 71 8.36 -0.93 19.65
C ALA A 71 7.47 -1.49 20.79
N MET A 72 8.05 -2.27 21.72
CA MET A 72 7.35 -2.87 22.86
C MET A 72 7.58 -2.08 24.13
N ASP A 73 6.79 -2.38 25.17
CA ASP A 73 7.00 -1.81 26.50
C ASP A 73 8.37 -2.23 27.06
N GLN A 74 9.24 -1.24 27.31
CA GLN A 74 10.60 -1.47 27.80
C GLN A 74 10.65 -1.98 29.27
N LYS A 75 9.53 -2.04 29.95
CA LYS A 75 9.43 -2.56 31.34
C LYS A 75 9.42 -4.08 31.42
N THR A 76 9.15 -4.77 30.32
CA THR A 76 9.08 -6.23 30.25
C THR A 76 10.45 -6.83 29.93
N SER A 77 10.66 -8.11 30.25
CA SER A 77 11.88 -8.83 29.92
C SER A 77 12.05 -8.98 28.40
N LEU A 78 13.29 -9.09 27.91
CA LEU A 78 13.58 -9.23 26.48
C LEU A 78 12.92 -10.49 25.89
N GLU A 79 12.79 -11.56 26.67
CA GLU A 79 12.13 -12.80 26.29
C GLU A 79 10.62 -12.56 26.07
N GLU A 80 9.96 -11.87 26.99
CA GLU A 80 8.54 -11.51 26.86
C GLU A 80 8.29 -10.57 25.69
N GLN A 81 9.20 -9.60 25.46
CA GLN A 81 9.11 -8.71 24.29
C GLN A 81 9.21 -9.51 22.98
N LEU A 82 10.16 -10.45 22.87
CA LEU A 82 10.31 -11.28 21.66
C LEU A 82 9.10 -12.21 21.45
N LEU A 83 8.56 -12.79 22.52
CA LEU A 83 7.34 -13.60 22.45
C LEU A 83 6.13 -12.77 22.01
N SER A 84 6.00 -11.55 22.55
CA SER A 84 4.95 -10.62 22.18
C SER A 84 5.06 -10.22 20.69
N VAL A 85 6.25 -9.84 20.22
CA VAL A 85 6.51 -9.55 18.80
C VAL A 85 6.16 -10.76 17.93
N GLY A 86 6.60 -11.95 18.32
CA GLY A 86 6.33 -13.20 17.60
C GLY A 86 4.83 -13.50 17.50
N GLY A 87 4.10 -13.37 18.60
CA GLY A 87 2.65 -13.58 18.66
C GLY A 87 1.90 -12.59 17.78
N ARG A 88 2.19 -11.29 17.92
CA ARG A 88 1.57 -10.22 17.12
C ARG A 88 1.81 -10.41 15.61
N LEU A 89 3.03 -10.70 15.20
CA LEU A 89 3.35 -10.95 13.80
C LEU A 89 2.72 -12.24 13.26
N PHE A 90 2.64 -13.30 14.09
CA PHE A 90 1.99 -14.55 13.70
C PHE A 90 0.48 -14.34 13.43
N PHE A 91 -0.25 -13.71 14.36
CA PHE A 91 -1.67 -13.43 14.19
C PHE A 91 -1.91 -12.47 13.02
N SER A 92 -1.15 -11.39 12.91
CA SER A 92 -1.25 -10.44 11.80
C SER A 92 -0.95 -11.09 10.44
N THR A 93 0.05 -11.99 10.38
CA THR A 93 0.35 -12.74 9.15
C THR A 93 -0.78 -13.71 8.80
N SER A 94 -1.37 -14.38 9.81
CA SER A 94 -2.51 -15.26 9.62
C SER A 94 -3.73 -14.49 9.08
N ASP A 95 -4.01 -13.31 9.63
CA ASP A 95 -5.10 -12.45 9.16
C ASP A 95 -4.85 -11.96 7.74
N PHE A 96 -3.63 -11.55 7.43
CA PHE A 96 -3.24 -11.15 6.07
C PHE A 96 -3.45 -12.30 5.05
N LEU A 97 -3.01 -13.52 5.38
CA LEU A 97 -3.17 -14.68 4.51
C LEU A 97 -4.64 -15.09 4.37
N ALA A 98 -5.43 -14.93 5.43
CA ALA A 98 -6.87 -15.15 5.43
C ALA A 98 -7.66 -14.00 4.75
N ARG A 99 -6.96 -12.99 4.21
CA ARG A 99 -7.54 -11.76 3.63
C ARG A 99 -8.43 -10.99 4.61
N ARG A 100 -8.12 -11.09 5.91
CA ARG A 100 -8.75 -10.29 6.95
C ARG A 100 -8.01 -8.98 7.10
N PRO A 101 -8.67 -7.89 7.52
CA PRO A 101 -7.99 -6.64 7.82
C PRO A 101 -6.93 -6.86 8.91
N VAL A 102 -5.71 -6.38 8.66
CA VAL A 102 -4.63 -6.43 9.66
C VAL A 102 -4.59 -5.09 10.38
N GLU A 103 -4.87 -5.07 11.66
CA GLU A 103 -4.95 -3.83 12.46
C GLU A 103 -3.66 -3.50 13.18
N ASP A 104 -2.76 -4.47 13.29
CA ASP A 104 -1.51 -4.28 14.01
C ASP A 104 -0.48 -3.51 13.15
N SER A 105 -0.21 -2.27 13.54
CA SER A 105 0.79 -1.40 12.91
C SER A 105 2.19 -2.01 12.88
N LEU A 106 2.52 -2.90 13.83
CA LEU A 106 3.80 -3.61 13.89
C LEU A 106 4.02 -4.49 12.65
N PHE A 107 2.97 -5.09 12.10
CA PHE A 107 3.08 -5.90 10.88
C PHE A 107 3.56 -5.06 9.70
N PHE A 108 2.98 -3.87 9.51
CA PHE A 108 3.41 -2.95 8.45
C PHE A 108 4.87 -2.51 8.65
N VAL A 109 5.23 -2.10 9.87
CA VAL A 109 6.61 -1.73 10.21
C VAL A 109 7.57 -2.89 9.93
N ALA A 110 7.19 -4.13 10.27
CA ALA A 110 8.00 -5.32 10.02
C ALA A 110 8.22 -5.54 8.52
N VAL A 111 7.17 -5.45 7.70
CA VAL A 111 7.26 -5.56 6.23
C VAL A 111 8.17 -4.48 5.65
N MET A 112 8.02 -3.22 6.10
CA MET A 112 8.90 -2.12 5.67
C MET A 112 10.36 -2.37 6.10
N CYS A 113 10.61 -2.80 7.33
CA CYS A 113 11.93 -3.15 7.80
C CYS A 113 12.60 -4.26 6.96
N ILE A 114 11.85 -5.30 6.60
CA ILE A 114 12.33 -6.37 5.71
C ILE A 114 12.68 -5.80 4.33
N ALA A 115 11.81 -5.00 3.74
CA ALA A 115 12.04 -4.37 2.44
C ALA A 115 13.28 -3.47 2.45
N PHE A 116 13.44 -2.64 3.49
CA PHE A 116 14.59 -1.76 3.65
C PHE A 116 15.89 -2.52 3.94
N TRP A 117 15.83 -3.62 4.69
CA TRP A 117 16.99 -4.51 4.85
C TRP A 117 17.44 -5.10 3.52
N VAL A 118 16.51 -5.69 2.76
CA VAL A 118 16.83 -6.30 1.45
C VAL A 118 17.36 -5.24 0.50
N MET A 119 16.70 -4.09 0.41
CA MET A 119 17.12 -2.97 -0.42
C MET A 119 18.54 -2.51 -0.06
N SER A 120 18.81 -2.20 1.21
CA SER A 120 20.09 -1.64 1.64
C SER A 120 21.23 -2.65 1.57
N SER A 121 21.01 -3.91 1.97
CA SER A 121 22.05 -4.94 1.96
C SER A 121 22.40 -5.38 0.54
N LEU A 122 21.40 -5.60 -0.32
CA LEU A 122 21.63 -6.01 -1.71
C LEU A 122 22.28 -4.89 -2.54
N SER A 123 21.79 -3.67 -2.39
CA SER A 123 22.31 -2.46 -3.02
C SER A 123 23.78 -2.23 -2.65
N SER A 124 24.11 -2.32 -1.35
CA SER A 124 25.48 -2.15 -0.86
C SER A 124 26.41 -3.29 -1.30
N PHE A 125 25.90 -4.52 -1.28
CA PHE A 125 26.66 -5.69 -1.78
C PHE A 125 26.99 -5.55 -3.28
N THR A 126 26.03 -5.15 -4.12
CA THR A 126 26.24 -4.99 -5.56
C THR A 126 27.21 -3.86 -5.88
N LEU A 127 27.12 -2.75 -5.14
CA LEU A 127 28.07 -1.64 -5.30
C LEU A 127 29.50 -2.06 -4.98
N VAL A 128 29.70 -2.73 -3.83
CA VAL A 128 31.03 -3.09 -3.35
C VAL A 128 31.64 -4.24 -4.16
N ARG A 129 30.86 -5.30 -4.41
CA ARG A 129 31.34 -6.53 -5.05
C ARG A 129 31.47 -6.41 -6.56
N ASN A 130 30.49 -5.80 -7.21
CA ASN A 130 30.38 -5.76 -8.66
C ASN A 130 30.73 -4.39 -9.26
N GLN A 131 30.83 -3.34 -8.42
CA GLN A 131 30.95 -1.94 -8.86
C GLN A 131 29.83 -1.56 -9.84
N ASP A 132 28.62 -2.13 -9.61
CA ASP A 132 27.43 -1.90 -10.43
C ASP A 132 26.63 -0.73 -9.88
N TYR A 133 26.64 0.38 -10.64
CA TYR A 133 25.93 1.60 -10.26
C TYR A 133 24.40 1.43 -10.28
N LEU A 134 23.87 0.83 -11.36
CA LEU A 134 22.42 0.67 -11.50
C LEU A 134 21.88 -0.32 -10.48
N GLY A 135 22.56 -1.44 -10.26
CA GLY A 135 22.17 -2.40 -9.23
C GLY A 135 22.24 -1.84 -7.81
N ALA A 136 23.03 -0.79 -7.59
CA ALA A 136 23.12 -0.11 -6.30
C ALA A 136 22.05 0.96 -6.10
N ILE A 137 21.62 1.67 -7.11
CA ILE A 137 20.73 2.84 -6.97
C ILE A 137 19.29 2.51 -7.31
N LEU A 138 19.04 1.64 -8.29
CA LEU A 138 17.70 1.36 -8.78
C LEU A 138 16.72 0.86 -7.71
N PRO A 139 17.09 -0.06 -6.79
CA PRO A 139 16.18 -0.48 -5.72
C PRO A 139 15.76 0.68 -4.81
N ALA A 140 16.71 1.56 -4.45
CA ALA A 140 16.46 2.73 -3.64
C ALA A 140 15.61 3.79 -4.38
N ALA A 141 15.86 4.00 -5.68
CA ALA A 141 15.06 4.89 -6.51
C ALA A 141 13.61 4.42 -6.63
N ILE A 142 13.40 3.11 -6.86
CA ILE A 142 12.06 2.51 -6.90
C ILE A 142 11.36 2.70 -5.55
N GLY A 143 12.05 2.42 -4.44
CA GLY A 143 11.51 2.64 -3.09
C GLY A 143 11.09 4.08 -2.86
N LEU A 144 11.95 5.05 -3.24
CA LEU A 144 11.62 6.47 -3.11
C LEU A 144 10.42 6.88 -3.96
N MET A 145 10.33 6.39 -5.21
CA MET A 145 9.19 6.67 -6.10
C MET A 145 7.89 6.08 -5.57
N ILE A 146 7.92 4.87 -5.00
CA ILE A 146 6.78 4.27 -4.35
C ILE A 146 6.32 5.15 -3.18
N ILE A 147 7.22 5.50 -2.25
CA ILE A 147 6.89 6.34 -1.11
C ILE A 147 6.32 7.70 -1.57
N GLN A 148 6.93 8.32 -2.58
CA GLN A 148 6.48 9.61 -3.11
C GLN A 148 5.10 9.53 -3.78
N ASN A 149 4.77 8.40 -4.42
CA ASN A 149 3.47 8.20 -5.08
C ASN A 149 2.34 7.94 -4.06
N TYR A 150 2.68 7.34 -2.91
CA TYR A 150 1.69 7.06 -1.86
C TYR A 150 1.54 8.18 -0.84
N ASP A 151 2.54 9.05 -0.69
CA ASP A 151 2.46 10.20 0.20
C ASP A 151 1.95 11.43 -0.58
N ASN A 152 0.64 11.63 -0.54
CA ASN A 152 -0.03 12.78 -1.15
C ASN A 152 0.15 14.09 -0.36
N THR A 153 0.83 14.04 0.78
CA THR A 153 1.10 15.23 1.59
C THR A 153 2.20 16.08 0.96
N ILE A 154 1.79 17.15 0.30
CA ILE A 154 2.47 18.46 0.16
C ILE A 154 3.74 18.52 -0.72
N ALA A 155 3.72 19.51 -1.63
CA ALA A 155 4.82 19.94 -2.48
C ALA A 155 6.19 20.15 -1.75
N GLY A 156 6.17 20.44 -0.44
CA GLY A 156 7.37 20.66 0.37
C GLY A 156 8.29 19.44 0.54
N ARG A 157 7.79 18.21 0.33
CA ARG A 157 8.61 16.99 0.50
C ARG A 157 9.34 16.53 -0.77
N LEU A 158 9.15 17.22 -1.88
CA LEU A 158 9.87 16.94 -3.14
C LEU A 158 11.39 17.15 -3.03
N TRP A 159 11.86 17.90 -2.06
CA TRP A 159 13.29 18.09 -1.85
C TRP A 159 14.07 16.79 -1.58
N PHE A 160 13.40 15.73 -1.02
CA PHE A 160 14.00 14.41 -0.88
C PHE A 160 14.37 13.80 -2.23
N LEU A 161 13.50 13.97 -3.23
CA LEU A 161 13.76 13.50 -4.60
C LEU A 161 14.92 14.25 -5.23
N ALA A 162 14.96 15.59 -5.06
CA ALA A 162 16.06 16.40 -5.55
C ALA A 162 17.39 16.02 -4.90
N PHE A 163 17.39 15.84 -3.57
CA PHE A 163 18.59 15.45 -2.83
C PHE A 163 19.05 14.04 -3.22
N PHE A 164 18.13 13.08 -3.35
CA PHE A 164 18.42 11.73 -3.85
C PHE A 164 19.06 11.78 -5.25
N ALA A 165 18.46 12.52 -6.18
CA ALA A 165 18.98 12.67 -7.54
C ALA A 165 20.39 13.33 -7.54
N PHE A 166 20.60 14.34 -6.69
CA PHE A 166 21.90 14.98 -6.53
C PHE A 166 22.97 13.99 -6.07
N ILE A 167 22.71 13.23 -5.03
CA ILE A 167 23.65 12.20 -4.54
C ILE A 167 23.88 11.11 -5.58
N ALA A 168 22.84 10.69 -6.29
CA ALA A 168 22.94 9.69 -7.36
C ALA A 168 23.85 10.17 -8.49
N LEU A 169 23.69 11.42 -8.96
CA LEU A 169 24.56 12.02 -9.99
C LEU A 169 26.01 12.15 -9.52
N LEU A 170 26.22 12.57 -8.26
CA LEU A 170 27.58 12.59 -7.68
C LEU A 170 28.19 11.19 -7.62
N MET A 171 27.42 10.17 -7.26
CA MET A 171 27.91 8.78 -7.26
C MET A 171 28.27 8.30 -8.64
N LEU A 172 27.48 8.62 -9.67
CA LEU A 172 27.76 8.28 -11.05
C LEU A 172 29.10 8.86 -11.50
N GLY A 173 29.27 10.16 -11.33
CA GLY A 173 30.50 10.83 -11.68
C GLY A 173 31.72 10.28 -10.94
N ARG A 174 31.55 10.03 -9.64
CA ARG A 174 32.62 9.49 -8.80
C ARG A 174 33.02 8.06 -9.20
N LEU A 175 32.05 7.21 -9.49
CA LEU A 175 32.32 5.85 -9.95
C LEU A 175 33.04 5.85 -11.29
N GLN A 176 32.57 6.65 -12.26
CA GLN A 176 33.22 6.81 -13.56
C GLN A 176 34.66 7.30 -13.43
N PHE A 177 34.90 8.27 -12.53
CA PHE A 177 36.25 8.74 -12.22
C PHE A 177 37.15 7.61 -11.69
N LEU A 178 36.64 6.81 -10.74
CA LEU A 178 37.40 5.72 -10.14
C LEU A 178 37.72 4.61 -11.15
N GLN A 179 36.82 4.31 -12.07
CA GLN A 179 37.05 3.36 -13.16
C GLN A 179 38.09 3.88 -14.14
N ASN A 180 37.95 5.15 -14.56
CA ASN A 180 38.91 5.79 -15.47
C ASN A 180 40.30 5.96 -14.82
N LYS A 181 40.37 6.24 -13.51
CA LYS A 181 41.65 6.37 -12.78
C LYS A 181 42.49 5.11 -12.87
N ARG A 182 41.86 3.91 -12.88
CA ARG A 182 42.57 2.65 -13.10
C ARG A 182 43.21 2.61 -14.51
N SER A 183 42.40 2.87 -15.54
CA SER A 183 42.88 2.91 -16.94
C SER A 183 43.93 3.97 -17.16
N TRP A 184 43.78 5.16 -16.59
CA TRP A 184 44.81 6.22 -16.72
C TRP A 184 46.11 5.85 -16.02
N ARG A 185 46.06 5.16 -14.87
CA ARG A 185 47.27 4.67 -14.20
C ARG A 185 48.01 3.60 -15.03
N GLU A 186 47.25 2.70 -15.66
CA GLU A 186 47.82 1.70 -16.58
C GLU A 186 48.50 2.36 -17.81
N ARG A 187 47.91 3.45 -18.31
CA ARG A 187 48.45 4.26 -19.41
C ARG A 187 49.55 5.25 -18.96
N ARG A 188 49.99 5.20 -17.71
CA ARG A 188 50.99 6.09 -17.10
C ARG A 188 50.66 7.59 -17.22
N ILE A 189 49.37 7.95 -17.25
CA ILE A 189 48.94 9.35 -17.22
C ILE A 189 49.08 9.89 -15.80
N PHE A 190 49.85 10.96 -15.64
CA PHE A 190 50.03 11.64 -14.34
C PHE A 190 48.78 12.45 -14.01
N LEU A 191 48.23 12.21 -12.84
CA LEU A 191 47.11 12.97 -12.26
C LEU A 191 47.59 13.73 -11.06
N SER A 192 47.37 15.06 -11.03
CA SER A 192 47.63 15.88 -9.85
C SER A 192 46.80 15.39 -8.66
N PRO A 193 47.29 15.43 -7.45
CA PRO A 193 46.51 15.13 -6.22
C PRO A 193 45.18 15.88 -6.16
N ASP A 194 45.16 17.14 -6.61
CA ASP A 194 44.02 18.05 -6.55
C ASP A 194 42.92 17.71 -7.56
N THR A 195 43.23 16.97 -8.64
CA THR A 195 42.27 16.58 -9.68
C THR A 195 41.02 15.88 -9.10
N THR A 196 41.18 15.19 -7.98
CA THR A 196 40.06 14.50 -7.32
C THR A 196 39.06 15.47 -6.68
N VAL A 197 39.55 16.56 -6.10
CA VAL A 197 38.73 17.59 -5.45
C VAL A 197 38.06 18.45 -6.51
N ASP A 198 38.84 18.91 -7.50
CA ASP A 198 38.36 19.76 -8.59
C ASP A 198 37.26 19.07 -9.42
N LEU A 199 37.46 17.79 -9.73
CA LEU A 199 36.45 17.03 -10.47
C LEU A 199 35.19 16.81 -9.63
N THR A 200 35.34 16.54 -8.33
CA THR A 200 34.18 16.33 -7.46
C THR A 200 33.38 17.63 -7.30
N SER A 201 34.03 18.78 -7.16
CA SER A 201 33.36 20.09 -7.10
C SER A 201 32.66 20.43 -8.41
N SER A 202 33.32 20.21 -9.54
CA SER A 202 32.72 20.40 -10.87
C SER A 202 31.48 19.51 -11.11
N MET A 203 31.55 18.26 -10.67
CA MET A 203 30.41 17.33 -10.72
C MET A 203 29.26 17.77 -9.82
N ALA A 204 29.58 18.30 -8.62
CA ALA A 204 28.57 18.82 -7.72
C ALA A 204 27.85 20.04 -8.31
N VAL A 205 28.60 20.96 -8.91
CA VAL A 205 28.02 22.12 -9.61
C VAL A 205 27.15 21.67 -10.79
N ALA A 206 27.64 20.75 -11.63
CA ALA A 206 26.90 20.24 -12.78
C ALA A 206 25.61 19.52 -12.34
N ALA A 207 25.69 18.67 -11.30
CA ALA A 207 24.51 18.01 -10.74
C ALA A 207 23.48 18.99 -10.18
N GLY A 208 23.95 20.02 -9.45
CA GLY A 208 23.10 21.10 -8.96
C GLY A 208 22.39 21.85 -10.08
N LEU A 209 23.12 22.24 -11.14
CA LEU A 209 22.57 22.91 -12.31
C LEU A 209 21.51 22.04 -13.04
N ILE A 210 21.78 20.75 -13.23
CA ILE A 210 20.82 19.82 -13.85
C ILE A 210 19.51 19.76 -13.04
N ILE A 211 19.62 19.69 -11.71
CA ILE A 211 18.45 19.65 -10.83
C ILE A 211 17.67 20.96 -10.86
N ILE A 212 18.37 22.09 -10.78
CA ILE A 212 17.74 23.42 -10.88
C ILE A 212 17.01 23.56 -12.23
N MET A 213 17.66 23.18 -13.33
CA MET A 213 17.04 23.20 -14.65
C MET A 213 15.81 22.29 -14.74
N ALA A 214 15.90 21.08 -14.18
CA ALA A 214 14.77 20.14 -14.14
C ALA A 214 13.62 20.66 -13.27
N TRP A 215 13.92 21.41 -12.21
CA TRP A 215 12.92 21.98 -11.30
C TRP A 215 12.25 23.24 -11.85
N THR A 216 12.99 24.01 -12.63
CA THR A 216 12.48 25.24 -13.26
C THR A 216 11.89 25.00 -14.66
N ALA A 217 12.06 23.78 -15.21
CA ALA A 217 11.42 23.42 -16.48
C ALA A 217 9.91 23.55 -16.34
N PRO A 218 9.26 24.38 -17.16
CA PRO A 218 7.81 24.58 -17.06
C PRO A 218 7.08 23.26 -17.25
N GLY A 219 5.94 23.09 -16.56
CA GLY A 219 5.11 21.87 -16.56
C GLY A 219 4.47 21.48 -17.91
N THR A 220 5.14 21.81 -19.03
CA THR A 220 4.73 21.48 -20.40
C THR A 220 4.65 19.97 -20.68
N ILE A 221 5.24 19.13 -19.84
CA ILE A 221 5.17 17.67 -19.99
C ILE A 221 3.76 17.14 -19.65
N SER A 222 3.02 17.80 -18.78
CA SER A 222 1.64 17.42 -18.43
C SER A 222 0.64 17.55 -19.58
N SER A 223 0.97 18.29 -20.63
CA SER A 223 0.14 18.49 -21.82
C SER A 223 0.31 17.42 -22.91
N MET A 224 1.27 16.51 -22.78
CA MET A 224 1.48 15.43 -23.76
C MET A 224 0.54 14.24 -23.50
N LYS A 225 -0.69 14.30 -24.02
CA LYS A 225 -1.71 13.24 -23.89
C LYS A 225 -1.22 11.83 -24.30
N SER A 226 -0.24 11.74 -25.20
CA SER A 226 0.39 10.47 -25.61
C SER A 226 1.30 9.89 -24.53
N ALA A 227 2.11 10.72 -23.87
CA ALA A 227 2.99 10.28 -22.78
C ALA A 227 2.19 9.81 -21.56
N VAL A 228 1.12 10.54 -21.22
CA VAL A 228 0.20 10.16 -20.12
C VAL A 228 -0.49 8.82 -20.42
N ARG A 229 -0.97 8.60 -21.65
CA ARG A 229 -1.59 7.33 -22.04
C ARG A 229 -0.62 6.16 -21.96
N THR A 230 0.59 6.33 -22.51
CA THR A 230 1.63 5.28 -22.44
C THR A 230 2.05 5.00 -20.99
N TRP A 231 2.17 6.03 -20.15
CA TRP A 231 2.44 5.86 -18.73
C TRP A 231 1.33 5.08 -18.02
N ASN A 232 0.07 5.46 -18.23
CA ASN A 232 -1.07 4.76 -17.62
C ASN A 232 -1.19 3.31 -18.08
N GLN A 233 -0.86 3.00 -19.34
CA GLN A 233 -0.81 1.62 -19.81
C GLN A 233 0.31 0.80 -19.18
N LEU A 234 1.50 1.39 -19.04
CA LEU A 234 2.66 0.74 -18.40
C LEU A 234 2.47 0.53 -16.90
N THR A 235 1.76 1.44 -16.23
CA THR A 235 1.53 1.39 -14.79
C THR A 235 0.27 0.62 -14.39
N ARG A 236 -0.60 0.26 -15.33
CA ARG A 236 -1.85 -0.45 -15.07
C ARG A 236 -1.69 -1.73 -14.24
N PRO A 237 -0.75 -2.66 -14.52
CA PRO A 237 -0.54 -3.83 -13.66
C PRO A 237 -0.09 -3.47 -12.24
N TRP A 238 0.61 -2.33 -12.11
CA TRP A 238 1.02 -1.80 -10.82
C TRP A 238 -0.14 -1.18 -10.05
N THR A 239 -1.06 -0.47 -10.72
CA THR A 239 -2.26 0.07 -10.07
C THR A 239 -3.19 -1.03 -9.58
N GLU A 240 -3.37 -2.10 -10.34
CA GLU A 240 -4.14 -3.29 -9.92
C GLU A 240 -3.49 -4.04 -8.74
N PHE A 241 -2.16 -4.18 -8.75
CA PHE A 241 -1.41 -4.72 -7.60
C PHE A 241 -1.51 -3.80 -6.38
N ARG A 242 -1.43 -2.50 -6.61
CA ARG A 242 -1.60 -1.47 -5.59
C ARG A 242 -2.96 -1.57 -4.92
N GLU A 243 -4.06 -1.63 -5.68
CA GLU A 243 -5.42 -1.78 -5.15
C GLU A 243 -5.57 -3.04 -4.30
N LYS A 244 -4.94 -4.15 -4.69
CA LYS A 244 -4.92 -5.38 -3.89
C LYS A 244 -4.12 -5.21 -2.59
N MET A 245 -3.00 -4.53 -2.63
CA MET A 245 -2.19 -4.22 -1.45
C MET A 245 -2.88 -3.19 -0.56
N GLU A 246 -3.50 -2.16 -1.12
CA GLU A 246 -4.29 -1.16 -0.38
C GLU A 246 -5.46 -1.81 0.35
N ASN A 247 -6.16 -2.74 -0.29
CA ASN A 247 -7.25 -3.50 0.35
C ASN A 247 -6.75 -4.45 1.45
N ALA A 248 -5.56 -5.01 1.31
CA ALA A 248 -4.94 -5.87 2.32
C ALA A 248 -4.34 -5.08 3.50
N VAL A 249 -3.89 -3.84 3.25
CA VAL A 249 -3.21 -2.95 4.20
C VAL A 249 -4.11 -1.78 4.61
N SER A 250 -5.35 -1.73 4.14
CA SER A 250 -6.31 -0.64 4.40
C SER A 250 -6.68 -0.47 5.87
N ALA A 251 -6.39 -1.47 6.70
CA ALA A 251 -6.47 -1.36 8.15
C ALA A 251 -5.23 -0.72 8.79
N LEU A 252 -4.16 -0.51 8.02
CA LEU A 252 -2.95 0.18 8.48
C LEU A 252 -3.07 1.66 8.12
N GLU A 253 -3.06 2.45 9.12
CA GLU A 253 -3.36 3.87 9.17
C GLU A 253 -2.44 4.70 8.27
N SER A 254 -3.07 5.52 7.42
CA SER A 254 -2.43 6.73 6.93
C SER A 254 -2.94 7.91 7.77
N PRO A 255 -2.08 8.63 8.47
CA PRO A 255 -2.48 9.86 9.17
C PRO A 255 -2.93 10.98 8.22
N SER A 256 -2.72 10.80 6.94
CA SER A 256 -3.14 11.73 5.90
C SER A 256 -3.86 10.98 4.79
N GLY A 257 -5.16 11.00 4.91
CA GLY A 257 -6.23 10.69 3.99
C GLY A 257 -5.88 10.21 2.58
N SER A 258 -6.56 9.19 2.23
CA SER A 258 -6.92 8.65 0.93
C SER A 258 -6.28 7.31 0.59
N THR A 259 -6.70 6.28 1.27
CA THR A 259 -6.94 5.02 0.57
C THR A 259 -8.35 5.08 0.00
N ARG A 260 -8.49 4.86 -1.30
CA ARG A 260 -9.80 4.79 -1.97
C ARG A 260 -10.60 3.64 -1.36
N GLY A 261 -11.45 3.97 -0.34
CA GLY A 261 -12.37 3.00 0.24
C GLY A 261 -12.51 3.01 1.76
N GLN A 262 -11.50 3.41 2.54
CA GLN A 262 -11.62 3.56 4.00
C GLN A 262 -11.25 4.97 4.43
N PHE A 263 -12.27 5.76 4.79
CA PHE A 263 -12.09 7.13 5.27
C PHE A 263 -11.69 7.18 6.76
N PHE A 264 -11.96 6.12 7.55
CA PHE A 264 -11.89 6.17 9.01
C PHE A 264 -11.24 4.91 9.59
N GLY A 265 -9.93 4.99 9.84
CA GLY A 265 -9.13 3.97 10.51
C GLY A 265 -9.31 3.94 12.03
N SER A 266 -8.45 3.20 12.76
CA SER A 266 -8.42 3.19 14.23
C SER A 266 -7.85 4.47 14.83
N GLN A 267 -7.24 5.34 14.01
CA GLN A 267 -6.75 6.68 14.37
C GLN A 267 -7.26 7.72 13.38
N LEU A 268 -7.45 8.93 13.86
CA LEU A 268 -7.84 10.08 13.05
C LEU A 268 -6.96 11.28 13.43
N ALA A 269 -6.08 11.68 12.53
CA ALA A 269 -5.20 12.82 12.74
C ALA A 269 -5.89 14.15 12.39
N LEU A 270 -5.58 15.19 13.14
CA LEU A 270 -5.81 16.56 12.73
C LEU A 270 -4.80 16.91 11.63
N GLY A 271 -5.24 17.02 10.41
CA GLY A 271 -4.42 17.29 9.22
C GLY A 271 -4.85 18.52 8.45
N SER A 272 -4.37 18.65 7.21
CA SER A 272 -4.69 19.79 6.33
C SER A 272 -6.00 19.66 5.54
N GLY A 273 -6.79 18.62 5.76
CA GLY A 273 -8.04 18.33 5.07
C GLY A 273 -7.96 17.12 4.14
N PHE A 274 -9.10 16.74 3.56
CA PHE A 274 -9.22 15.60 2.66
C PHE A 274 -9.57 16.06 1.25
N PRO A 275 -8.98 15.50 0.19
CA PRO A 275 -9.47 15.69 -1.15
C PRO A 275 -10.81 14.98 -1.29
N LEU A 276 -11.89 15.74 -1.30
CA LEU A 276 -13.25 15.24 -1.44
C LEU A 276 -13.57 15.04 -2.91
N SER A 277 -14.18 13.91 -3.28
CA SER A 277 -14.64 13.64 -4.64
C SER A 277 -16.16 13.49 -4.70
N ASP A 278 -16.72 13.75 -5.86
CA ASP A 278 -18.16 13.62 -6.12
C ASP A 278 -18.61 12.16 -6.34
N SER A 279 -17.71 11.16 -6.18
CA SER A 279 -18.03 9.77 -6.39
C SER A 279 -19.04 9.27 -5.36
N LEU A 280 -20.02 8.46 -5.84
CA LEU A 280 -21.02 7.81 -4.99
C LEU A 280 -20.34 6.88 -3.98
N MET A 281 -20.66 7.07 -2.70
CA MET A 281 -20.22 6.15 -1.64
C MET A 281 -21.25 5.06 -1.41
N PHE A 282 -22.48 5.45 -1.13
CA PHE A 282 -23.63 4.57 -1.01
C PHE A 282 -24.93 5.36 -1.13
N GLN A 283 -26.04 4.65 -1.40
CA GLN A 283 -27.38 5.16 -1.29
C GLN A 283 -28.10 4.44 -0.13
N VAL A 284 -28.93 5.14 0.63
CA VAL A 284 -29.63 4.57 1.78
C VAL A 284 -31.13 4.77 1.61
N ASP A 285 -31.89 3.68 1.67
CA ASP A 285 -33.33 3.76 1.76
C ASP A 285 -33.76 3.63 3.24
N ALA A 286 -34.31 4.72 3.78
CA ALA A 286 -34.86 4.76 5.11
C ALA A 286 -36.33 4.32 5.11
N PRO A 287 -36.82 3.75 6.23
CA PRO A 287 -38.23 3.35 6.34
C PRO A 287 -39.18 4.53 6.10
N ALA A 288 -40.22 4.27 5.32
CA ALA A 288 -41.23 5.30 5.01
C ALA A 288 -42.23 5.54 6.15
N ASP A 289 -42.37 4.59 7.05
CA ASP A 289 -43.35 4.52 8.11
C ASP A 289 -42.90 5.18 9.44
N ILE A 290 -41.66 5.71 9.49
CA ILE A 290 -41.20 6.44 10.67
C ILE A 290 -41.97 7.78 10.75
N PRO A 291 -42.74 8.04 11.78
CA PRO A 291 -43.41 9.33 12.00
C PRO A 291 -42.39 10.49 12.03
N VAL A 292 -42.79 11.68 11.60
CA VAL A 292 -41.88 12.84 11.48
C VAL A 292 -41.29 13.22 12.85
N ASP A 293 -42.08 13.14 13.92
CA ASP A 293 -41.72 13.38 15.32
C ASP A 293 -40.71 12.35 15.89
N GLN A 294 -40.69 11.16 15.34
CA GLN A 294 -39.75 10.08 15.72
C GLN A 294 -38.49 10.03 14.88
N ARG A 295 -38.38 10.89 13.83
CA ARG A 295 -37.17 10.98 13.03
C ARG A 295 -36.15 11.87 13.75
N PRO A 296 -34.84 11.51 13.70
CA PRO A 296 -33.83 12.42 14.18
C PRO A 296 -33.86 13.70 13.34
N PRO A 297 -33.35 14.82 13.86
CA PRO A 297 -33.27 16.09 13.13
C PRO A 297 -32.58 15.97 11.80
N ARG A 298 -31.62 15.07 11.76
CA ARG A 298 -30.85 14.69 10.57
C ARG A 298 -30.21 13.31 10.80
N TYR A 299 -30.05 12.50 9.73
CA TYR A 299 -29.30 11.26 9.82
C TYR A 299 -27.81 11.55 9.72
N PHE A 300 -27.03 10.86 10.55
CA PHE A 300 -25.59 10.70 10.43
C PHE A 300 -25.30 9.22 10.21
N TRP A 301 -24.56 8.92 9.14
CA TRP A 301 -24.17 7.55 8.81
C TRP A 301 -22.85 7.24 9.50
N ARG A 302 -22.93 6.82 10.77
CA ARG A 302 -21.77 6.58 11.62
C ARG A 302 -21.04 5.31 11.21
N GLY A 303 -19.71 5.41 11.02
CA GLY A 303 -18.83 4.28 10.79
C GLY A 303 -18.04 3.89 12.04
N ARG A 304 -17.53 4.89 12.76
CA ARG A 304 -16.64 4.64 13.92
C ARG A 304 -16.71 5.76 14.95
N THR A 305 -16.30 5.43 16.19
CA THR A 305 -16.10 6.43 17.26
C THR A 305 -14.69 6.35 17.85
N TYR A 306 -14.23 7.47 18.41
CA TYR A 306 -12.93 7.59 19.09
C TYR A 306 -13.10 8.16 20.48
N ASP A 307 -12.27 7.69 21.41
CA ASP A 307 -12.38 8.06 22.82
C ASP A 307 -11.18 8.86 23.34
N ARG A 308 -10.00 8.74 22.75
CA ARG A 308 -8.77 9.35 23.30
C ARG A 308 -8.09 10.26 22.28
N PHE A 309 -7.75 11.47 22.71
CA PHE A 309 -6.99 12.43 21.92
C PHE A 309 -5.59 12.61 22.49
N VAL A 310 -4.56 12.37 21.66
CA VAL A 310 -3.13 12.46 22.04
C VAL A 310 -2.34 12.91 20.81
N ASP A 311 -1.39 13.84 20.99
CA ASP A 311 -0.46 14.32 19.96
C ASP A 311 -1.16 14.75 18.66
N GLY A 312 -2.32 15.42 18.76
CA GLY A 312 -3.09 15.87 17.60
C GLY A 312 -3.84 14.74 16.86
N GLN A 313 -4.03 13.60 17.50
CA GLN A 313 -4.71 12.44 16.89
C GLN A 313 -5.74 11.83 17.83
N TRP A 314 -6.86 11.41 17.24
CA TRP A 314 -7.88 10.62 17.90
C TRP A 314 -7.57 9.14 17.79
N HIS A 315 -7.74 8.41 18.88
CA HIS A 315 -7.51 6.97 18.97
C HIS A 315 -8.74 6.29 19.56
N THR A 316 -8.90 5.00 19.25
CA THR A 316 -9.84 4.13 19.94
C THR A 316 -9.07 3.22 20.88
N THR A 317 -9.42 3.19 22.19
CA THR A 317 -8.71 2.42 23.21
C THR A 317 -9.59 1.35 23.85
N GLY A 318 -8.95 0.25 24.32
CA GLY A 318 -9.64 -0.80 25.09
C GLY A 318 -10.68 -1.60 24.33
N THR A 319 -10.57 -1.70 23.00
CA THR A 319 -11.49 -2.47 22.18
C THR A 319 -11.19 -3.96 22.22
N THR A 320 -12.26 -4.75 22.30
CA THR A 320 -12.26 -6.19 22.03
C THR A 320 -12.89 -6.45 20.66
N ARG A 321 -12.35 -7.44 19.98
CA ARG A 321 -12.85 -7.88 18.67
C ARG A 321 -13.72 -9.12 18.85
N GLU A 322 -14.94 -9.10 18.32
CA GLU A 322 -15.86 -10.24 18.32
C GLU A 322 -16.30 -10.59 16.92
N GLU A 323 -16.33 -11.89 16.59
CA GLU A 323 -16.93 -12.35 15.34
C GLU A 323 -18.45 -12.15 15.39
N TYR A 324 -18.99 -11.63 14.30
CA TYR A 324 -20.41 -11.38 14.14
C TYR A 324 -21.02 -12.23 13.03
N LEU A 325 -22.09 -12.95 13.34
CA LEU A 325 -22.92 -13.69 12.38
C LEU A 325 -24.37 -13.21 12.51
N PRO A 326 -25.03 -12.78 11.43
CA PRO A 326 -26.41 -12.25 11.46
C PRO A 326 -27.45 -13.19 12.10
N SER A 327 -27.17 -14.51 12.05
CA SER A 327 -28.09 -15.55 12.56
C SER A 327 -27.90 -15.91 14.03
N VAL A 328 -26.78 -15.53 14.66
CA VAL A 328 -26.38 -16.07 15.97
C VAL A 328 -26.12 -14.97 16.99
N SER A 329 -25.61 -13.82 16.56
CA SER A 329 -25.16 -12.79 17.50
C SER A 329 -26.09 -11.57 17.56
N ASN A 330 -26.54 -11.25 18.76
CA ASN A 330 -26.93 -9.90 19.10
C ASN A 330 -25.75 -9.24 19.82
N PRO A 331 -25.00 -8.33 19.19
CA PRO A 331 -23.80 -7.73 19.80
C PRO A 331 -24.14 -6.79 20.97
N TYR A 332 -25.40 -6.48 21.18
CA TYR A 332 -25.86 -5.59 22.22
C TYR A 332 -26.85 -6.28 23.18
N ASP A 333 -26.58 -6.14 24.46
CA ASP A 333 -27.60 -6.29 25.51
C ASP A 333 -28.49 -5.01 25.61
N VAL A 334 -28.96 -4.53 24.45
CA VAL A 334 -30.06 -3.56 24.50
C VAL A 334 -31.29 -4.36 24.84
N GLU A 335 -31.92 -4.05 25.97
CA GLU A 335 -33.25 -4.52 26.25
C GLU A 335 -34.14 -4.05 25.09
N ALA A 336 -34.24 -4.93 24.07
CA ALA A 336 -34.96 -4.67 22.82
C ALA A 336 -36.49 -4.56 23.02
N GLU A 337 -36.93 -4.66 24.27
CA GLU A 337 -38.36 -4.66 24.60
C GLU A 337 -38.96 -3.23 24.63
N GLU A 338 -38.16 -2.18 24.74
CA GLU A 338 -38.68 -0.80 24.81
C GLU A 338 -38.64 -0.01 23.50
N HIS A 339 -37.85 -0.41 22.51
CA HIS A 339 -37.68 0.37 21.27
C HIS A 339 -37.89 -0.48 20.01
N THR A 340 -38.78 -0.06 19.13
CA THR A 340 -38.97 -0.70 17.81
C THR A 340 -37.83 -0.30 16.88
N PRO A 341 -36.98 -1.25 16.44
CA PRO A 341 -35.89 -0.91 15.54
C PRO A 341 -36.41 -0.55 14.15
N SER A 342 -35.77 0.43 13.55
CA SER A 342 -36.02 0.85 12.17
C SER A 342 -35.04 0.22 11.22
N ARG A 343 -35.53 -0.29 10.07
CA ARG A 343 -34.71 -0.98 9.06
C ARG A 343 -34.30 -0.07 7.93
N PHE A 344 -32.99 -0.01 7.69
CA PHE A 344 -32.38 0.75 6.62
C PHE A 344 -31.74 -0.19 5.60
N MET A 345 -31.85 0.15 4.32
CA MET A 345 -31.20 -0.56 3.23
C MET A 345 -30.09 0.28 2.63
N PHE A 346 -28.86 -0.22 2.65
CA PHE A 346 -27.69 0.44 2.06
C PHE A 346 -27.32 -0.22 0.73
N HIS A 347 -27.18 0.57 -0.32
CA HIS A 347 -26.73 0.20 -1.64
C HIS A 347 -25.35 0.80 -1.84
N THR A 348 -24.31 -0.03 -1.95
CA THR A 348 -22.94 0.46 -2.09
C THR A 348 -22.71 1.06 -3.48
N GLY A 349 -21.92 2.13 -3.56
CA GLY A 349 -21.43 2.67 -4.82
C GLY A 349 -20.38 1.78 -5.48
N ASP A 350 -19.56 2.33 -6.36
CA ASP A 350 -18.57 1.58 -7.15
C ASP A 350 -17.31 1.17 -6.39
N THR A 351 -17.22 1.46 -5.09
CA THR A 351 -16.01 1.24 -4.29
C THR A 351 -16.21 0.13 -3.26
N ASP A 352 -15.24 -0.78 -3.17
CA ASP A 352 -15.20 -1.81 -2.13
C ASP A 352 -14.88 -1.19 -0.77
N PHE A 353 -15.60 -1.61 0.29
CA PHE A 353 -15.29 -1.21 1.66
C PHE A 353 -15.71 -2.29 2.67
N SER A 354 -15.03 -2.32 3.82
CA SER A 354 -15.35 -3.24 4.92
C SER A 354 -16.06 -2.55 6.08
N LEU A 355 -15.74 -1.28 6.38
CA LEU A 355 -16.40 -0.53 7.45
C LEU A 355 -17.86 -0.28 7.10
N LEU A 356 -18.77 -0.80 7.92
CA LEU A 356 -20.21 -0.61 7.73
C LEU A 356 -20.66 0.70 8.38
N TYR A 357 -21.59 1.36 7.71
CA TYR A 357 -22.20 2.60 8.17
C TYR A 357 -23.64 2.33 8.64
N SER A 358 -24.04 3.05 9.65
CA SER A 358 -25.38 2.91 10.25
C SER A 358 -25.87 4.23 10.81
N PRO A 359 -27.19 4.46 10.87
CA PRO A 359 -27.71 5.56 11.67
C PRO A 359 -27.60 5.21 13.16
N ALA A 360 -27.44 6.20 14.01
CA ALA A 360 -27.49 6.11 15.48
C ALA A 360 -26.94 4.81 16.10
N GLN A 361 -27.78 3.96 16.69
CA GLN A 361 -27.37 2.73 17.36
C GLN A 361 -27.84 1.50 16.60
N PRO A 362 -26.96 0.89 15.75
CA PRO A 362 -27.29 -0.35 15.05
C PRO A 362 -27.35 -1.51 16.04
N ILE A 363 -28.38 -2.34 15.92
CA ILE A 363 -28.58 -3.54 16.74
C ILE A 363 -28.40 -4.83 15.93
N TRP A 364 -28.55 -4.75 14.62
CA TRP A 364 -28.38 -5.88 13.73
C TRP A 364 -27.94 -5.43 12.33
N VAL A 365 -27.12 -6.24 11.70
CA VAL A 365 -26.68 -6.05 10.31
C VAL A 365 -26.76 -7.37 9.55
N SER A 366 -27.21 -7.32 8.28
CA SER A 366 -27.40 -8.50 7.44
C SER A 366 -26.11 -9.16 6.94
N ARG A 367 -24.94 -8.61 7.24
CA ARG A 367 -23.64 -9.11 6.78
C ARG A 367 -22.84 -9.71 7.93
N PRO A 368 -22.21 -10.88 7.71
CA PRO A 368 -21.24 -11.40 8.67
C PRO A 368 -20.01 -10.51 8.72
N GLY A 369 -19.31 -10.53 9.84
CA GLY A 369 -18.14 -9.70 9.98
C GLY A 369 -17.52 -9.71 11.37
N VAL A 370 -16.98 -8.57 11.76
CA VAL A 370 -16.30 -8.37 13.01
C VAL A 370 -16.76 -7.07 13.64
N THR A 371 -17.14 -7.11 14.89
CA THR A 371 -17.46 -5.93 15.71
C THR A 371 -16.29 -5.56 16.60
N PHE A 372 -16.03 -4.27 16.70
CA PHE A 372 -15.12 -3.69 17.68
C PHE A 372 -15.95 -3.10 18.78
N ILE A 373 -15.84 -3.66 19.96
CA ILE A 373 -16.65 -3.31 21.12
C ILE A 373 -15.76 -2.92 22.30
N VAL A 374 -16.30 -2.07 23.16
CA VAL A 374 -15.75 -1.80 24.49
C VAL A 374 -16.65 -2.47 25.51
N PRO A 375 -16.10 -3.34 26.37
CA PRO A 375 -16.86 -3.87 27.50
C PRO A 375 -17.30 -2.73 28.44
N ALA A 376 -18.60 -2.62 28.71
CA ALA A 376 -19.17 -1.69 29.64
C ALA A 376 -19.83 -2.45 30.78
N ALA A 377 -20.05 -1.80 31.96
CA ALA A 377 -20.61 -2.47 33.13
C ALA A 377 -22.08 -2.94 32.93
N GLN A 378 -22.76 -2.37 31.96
CA GLN A 378 -24.15 -2.69 31.61
C GLN A 378 -24.33 -3.01 30.14
N GLY A 379 -23.38 -3.77 29.55
CA GLY A 379 -23.45 -4.18 28.16
C GLY A 379 -22.17 -3.92 27.38
N LYS A 380 -22.29 -3.84 26.05
CA LYS A 380 -21.18 -3.65 25.13
C LYS A 380 -21.41 -2.38 24.31
N GLU A 381 -20.39 -1.52 24.22
CA GLU A 381 -20.44 -0.35 23.36
C GLU A 381 -19.81 -0.63 22.01
N LEU A 382 -20.55 -0.42 20.94
CA LEU A 382 -20.03 -0.58 19.56
C LEU A 382 -19.21 0.63 19.15
N ILE A 383 -18.00 0.35 18.72
CA ILE A 383 -17.05 1.33 18.19
C ILE A 383 -17.05 1.33 16.67
N ALA A 384 -16.99 0.15 16.06
CA ALA A 384 -16.98 -0.03 14.62
C ALA A 384 -17.47 -1.44 14.24
N TRP A 385 -18.00 -1.55 13.04
CA TRP A 385 -18.49 -2.81 12.49
C TRP A 385 -17.88 -3.03 11.10
N HIS A 386 -17.18 -4.12 10.91
CA HIS A 386 -16.55 -4.45 9.64
C HIS A 386 -17.18 -5.70 9.03
N ALA A 387 -17.64 -5.61 7.80
CA ALA A 387 -18.10 -6.77 7.04
C ALA A 387 -16.93 -7.68 6.66
N TYR A 388 -17.16 -8.98 6.74
CA TYR A 388 -16.24 -9.98 6.23
C TYR A 388 -17.00 -11.10 5.51
N PRO A 389 -16.76 -11.32 4.20
CA PRO A 389 -15.86 -10.55 3.32
C PRO A 389 -16.29 -9.08 3.15
N ALA A 390 -15.32 -8.21 2.76
CA ALA A 390 -15.62 -6.82 2.45
C ALA A 390 -16.70 -6.71 1.37
N LEU A 391 -17.54 -5.69 1.46
CA LEU A 391 -18.56 -5.39 0.47
C LEU A 391 -17.92 -4.92 -0.83
N ARG A 392 -18.39 -5.45 -1.94
CA ARG A 392 -18.01 -4.98 -3.28
C ARG A 392 -18.95 -3.89 -3.76
N GLY A 393 -18.47 -3.09 -4.70
CA GLY A 393 -19.31 -2.11 -5.37
C GLY A 393 -20.57 -2.73 -5.95
N GLY A 394 -21.73 -2.09 -5.74
CA GLY A 394 -23.05 -2.57 -6.15
C GLY A 394 -23.71 -3.60 -5.23
N GLU A 395 -23.06 -4.05 -4.13
CA GLU A 395 -23.69 -4.91 -3.14
C GLU A 395 -24.59 -4.12 -2.18
N THR A 396 -25.49 -4.84 -1.50
CA THR A 396 -26.42 -4.25 -0.53
C THR A 396 -26.27 -4.88 0.85
N TYR A 397 -26.54 -4.11 1.90
CA TYR A 397 -26.70 -4.62 3.25
C TYR A 397 -27.84 -3.91 3.99
N GLN A 398 -28.42 -4.60 4.95
CA GLN A 398 -29.47 -4.08 5.81
C GLN A 398 -28.94 -3.82 7.21
N VAL A 399 -29.46 -2.77 7.84
CA VAL A 399 -29.17 -2.42 9.22
C VAL A 399 -30.47 -2.18 9.95
N ASP A 400 -30.68 -2.85 11.08
CA ASP A 400 -31.72 -2.51 12.03
C ASP A 400 -31.08 -1.64 13.12
N ALA A 401 -31.63 -0.43 13.33
CA ALA A 401 -31.09 0.53 14.26
C ALA A 401 -32.19 1.15 15.11
N VAL A 402 -31.84 1.45 16.35
CA VAL A 402 -32.70 2.24 17.27
C VAL A 402 -32.40 3.72 17.00
N LEU A 403 -33.43 4.48 16.70
CA LEU A 403 -33.35 5.92 16.49
C LEU A 403 -33.63 6.64 17.81
N ASN A 404 -32.69 7.49 18.23
CA ASN A 404 -32.84 8.35 19.38
C ASN A 404 -33.14 9.79 18.93
N ASN A 405 -34.29 10.31 19.29
CA ASN A 405 -34.66 11.69 18.97
C ASN A 405 -35.21 12.41 20.19
N PRO A 406 -34.42 12.58 21.28
CA PRO A 406 -34.87 13.25 22.48
C PRO A 406 -35.18 14.72 22.20
N ASP A 407 -36.28 15.20 22.84
CA ASP A 407 -36.60 16.61 22.83
C ASP A 407 -35.67 17.43 23.74
N ARG A 408 -35.75 18.74 23.63
CA ARG A 408 -34.91 19.67 24.41
C ARG A 408 -35.08 19.49 25.91
N GLN A 409 -36.30 19.28 26.38
CA GLN A 409 -36.60 19.17 27.80
C GLN A 409 -36.02 17.89 28.37
N GLN A 410 -36.16 16.76 27.68
CA GLN A 410 -35.59 15.47 28.09
C GLN A 410 -34.06 15.59 28.25
N LEU A 411 -33.38 16.28 27.32
CA LEU A 411 -31.94 16.48 27.40
C LEU A 411 -31.50 17.40 28.55
N GLN A 412 -32.29 18.44 28.85
CA GLN A 412 -32.03 19.31 29.98
C GLN A 412 -32.28 18.62 31.33
N GLU A 413 -33.25 17.71 31.42
CA GLU A 413 -33.62 16.96 32.62
C GLU A 413 -32.74 15.73 32.87
N ALA A 414 -31.94 15.28 31.90
CA ALA A 414 -31.11 14.07 31.99
C ALA A 414 -30.07 14.09 33.14
N GLY A 415 -29.69 15.28 33.60
CA GLY A 415 -28.79 15.45 34.74
C GLY A 415 -27.33 15.12 34.47
N THR A 416 -26.55 14.79 35.52
CA THR A 416 -25.11 14.55 35.49
C THR A 416 -24.69 13.23 36.15
N ASP A 417 -25.62 12.33 36.41
CA ASP A 417 -25.28 11.03 37.01
C ASP A 417 -24.75 10.03 35.97
N TYR A 418 -23.59 10.33 35.47
CA TYR A 418 -22.94 9.51 34.46
C TYR A 418 -22.42 8.19 35.03
N PRO A 419 -22.59 7.06 34.32
CA PRO A 419 -21.99 5.78 34.69
C PRO A 419 -20.45 5.87 34.83
N ALA A 420 -19.88 5.08 35.73
CA ALA A 420 -18.46 5.12 36.03
C ALA A 420 -17.59 4.87 34.78
N TRP A 421 -17.98 3.91 33.94
CA TRP A 421 -17.27 3.59 32.70
C TRP A 421 -17.30 4.74 31.67
N VAL A 422 -18.39 5.53 31.64
CA VAL A 422 -18.50 6.72 30.79
C VAL A 422 -17.55 7.80 31.27
N LYS A 423 -17.49 8.07 32.57
CA LYS A 423 -16.58 9.06 33.17
C LYS A 423 -15.11 8.69 32.92
N GLU A 424 -14.76 7.41 33.15
CA GLU A 424 -13.41 6.94 32.99
C GLU A 424 -12.91 7.07 31.53
N LYS A 425 -13.79 6.76 30.58
CA LYS A 425 -13.41 6.68 29.16
C LYS A 425 -13.59 8.00 28.42
N TYR A 426 -14.65 8.76 28.70
CA TYR A 426 -15.05 9.89 27.85
C TYR A 426 -14.92 11.27 28.50
N LEU A 427 -14.23 11.36 29.65
CA LEU A 427 -13.77 12.61 30.25
C LEU A 427 -12.26 12.82 30.13
N GLN A 428 -11.53 11.94 29.42
CA GLN A 428 -10.08 12.05 29.29
C GLN A 428 -9.70 13.28 28.44
N LEU A 429 -8.72 14.03 28.94
CA LEU A 429 -8.09 15.15 28.27
C LEU A 429 -6.61 14.80 28.01
N PRO A 430 -5.96 15.38 26.97
CA PRO A 430 -4.53 15.32 26.81
C PRO A 430 -3.79 15.84 28.06
N PRO A 431 -2.63 15.28 28.42
CA PRO A 431 -1.86 15.75 29.57
C PRO A 431 -1.44 17.23 29.49
N ASP A 432 -1.29 17.73 28.27
CA ASP A 432 -0.89 19.10 27.91
C ASP A 432 -2.05 19.94 27.36
N PHE A 433 -3.30 19.60 27.73
CA PHE A 433 -4.48 20.34 27.27
C PHE A 433 -4.41 21.82 27.63
N SER A 434 -4.63 22.69 26.63
CA SER A 434 -4.46 24.13 26.76
C SER A 434 -5.40 24.76 27.81
N PRO A 435 -4.87 25.43 28.85
CA PRO A 435 -5.69 26.17 29.80
C PRO A 435 -6.55 27.26 29.15
N ARG A 436 -6.06 27.86 28.02
CA ARG A 436 -6.84 28.88 27.28
C ARG A 436 -8.10 28.31 26.66
N ILE A 437 -8.05 27.07 26.18
CA ILE A 437 -9.26 26.37 25.63
C ILE A 437 -10.24 26.09 26.77
N GLN A 438 -9.74 25.64 27.92
CA GLN A 438 -10.60 25.40 29.09
C GLN A 438 -11.25 26.70 29.59
N ASP A 439 -10.51 27.80 29.66
CA ASP A 439 -11.06 29.09 30.09
C ASP A 439 -12.09 29.62 29.09
N LEU A 440 -11.84 29.44 27.79
CA LEU A 440 -12.80 29.75 26.73
C LEU A 440 -14.10 28.94 26.91
N ALA A 441 -14.01 27.63 27.16
CA ALA A 441 -15.16 26.77 27.41
C ALA A 441 -16.00 27.25 28.60
N ARG A 442 -15.34 27.58 29.74
CA ARG A 442 -16.01 28.15 30.92
C ARG A 442 -16.67 29.50 30.61
N GLN A 443 -16.01 30.36 29.84
CA GLN A 443 -16.54 31.66 29.47
C GLN A 443 -17.79 31.54 28.60
N ILE A 444 -17.79 30.66 27.59
CA ILE A 444 -18.92 30.41 26.69
C ILE A 444 -20.10 29.86 27.45
N THR A 445 -19.86 28.97 28.40
CA THR A 445 -20.93 28.25 29.14
C THR A 445 -21.29 28.88 30.48
N ALA A 446 -20.85 30.11 30.77
CA ALA A 446 -21.08 30.76 32.06
C ALA A 446 -22.59 30.92 32.41
N GLY A 447 -23.48 30.98 31.41
CA GLY A 447 -24.93 31.05 31.58
C GLY A 447 -25.67 29.73 31.37
N ALA A 448 -24.97 28.64 31.06
CA ALA A 448 -25.55 27.34 30.77
C ALA A 448 -25.82 26.57 32.08
N LEU A 449 -27.09 26.19 32.32
CA LEU A 449 -27.48 25.55 33.56
C LEU A 449 -27.38 24.02 33.52
N THR A 450 -27.45 23.43 32.32
CA THR A 450 -27.44 21.98 32.11
C THR A 450 -26.32 21.54 31.15
N PRO A 451 -25.92 20.27 31.15
CA PRO A 451 -24.98 19.75 30.17
C PRO A 451 -25.42 19.95 28.71
N TYR A 452 -26.74 19.90 28.46
CA TYR A 452 -27.30 20.19 27.14
C TYR A 452 -27.08 21.66 26.75
N ASP A 453 -27.37 22.60 27.65
CA ASP A 453 -27.19 24.03 27.41
C ASP A 453 -25.69 24.36 27.20
N GLN A 454 -24.77 23.66 27.90
CA GLN A 454 -23.33 23.78 27.68
C GLN A 454 -22.93 23.28 26.30
N ALA A 455 -23.46 22.14 25.85
CA ALA A 455 -23.18 21.57 24.54
C ALA A 455 -23.68 22.50 23.41
N ILE A 456 -24.90 23.03 23.55
CA ILE A 456 -25.44 24.00 22.58
C ILE A 456 -24.60 25.28 22.52
N ALA A 457 -24.25 25.83 23.70
CA ALA A 457 -23.44 27.08 23.73
C ALA A 457 -22.07 26.93 23.05
N ILE A 458 -21.39 25.80 23.25
CA ILE A 458 -20.11 25.50 22.57
C ILE A 458 -20.34 25.30 21.08
N THR A 459 -21.30 24.49 20.70
CA THR A 459 -21.69 24.23 19.32
C THR A 459 -21.96 25.53 18.56
N GLU A 460 -22.80 26.42 19.10
CA GLU A 460 -23.12 27.71 18.50
C GLU A 460 -21.91 28.64 18.44
N TYR A 461 -21.10 28.71 19.50
CA TYR A 461 -19.86 29.48 19.50
C TYR A 461 -18.91 29.07 18.35
N LEU A 462 -18.70 27.77 18.16
CA LEU A 462 -17.82 27.27 17.10
C LEU A 462 -18.37 27.62 15.73
N ARG A 463 -19.66 27.50 15.52
CA ARG A 463 -20.32 27.85 14.26
C ARG A 463 -20.20 29.34 13.91
N ASP A 464 -20.30 30.20 14.92
CA ASP A 464 -20.31 31.66 14.72
C ASP A 464 -18.91 32.25 14.62
N ASN A 465 -17.90 31.62 15.24
CA ASN A 465 -16.55 32.20 15.37
C ASN A 465 -15.48 31.55 14.50
N ILE A 466 -15.72 30.36 13.94
CA ILE A 466 -14.79 29.64 13.09
C ILE A 466 -15.39 29.52 11.69
N GLN A 467 -14.64 29.94 10.68
CA GLN A 467 -15.06 29.82 9.29
C GLN A 467 -14.80 28.40 8.76
N TYR A 468 -15.77 27.84 8.05
CA TYR A 468 -15.58 26.53 7.41
C TYR A 468 -14.69 26.64 6.17
N THR A 469 -13.72 25.73 6.04
CA THR A 469 -12.91 25.53 4.85
C THR A 469 -12.57 24.04 4.71
N GLU A 470 -12.53 23.52 3.49
CA GLU A 470 -12.19 22.11 3.25
C GLU A 470 -10.71 21.82 3.42
N THR A 471 -9.87 22.82 3.27
CA THR A 471 -8.42 22.73 3.38
C THR A 471 -7.89 23.88 4.24
N ILE A 472 -6.97 23.56 5.14
CA ILE A 472 -6.32 24.55 5.99
C ILE A 472 -4.82 24.63 5.66
N GLU A 473 -4.21 25.74 6.00
CA GLU A 473 -2.76 25.90 5.90
C GLU A 473 -2.02 24.91 6.82
N GLU A 474 -0.76 24.62 6.49
CA GLU A 474 0.08 23.79 7.35
C GLU A 474 0.25 24.45 8.72
N PRO A 475 -0.17 23.77 9.81
CA PRO A 475 -0.09 24.36 11.14
C PRO A 475 1.36 24.65 11.54
N PRO A 476 1.59 25.72 12.34
CA PRO A 476 2.92 26.05 12.82
C PRO A 476 3.52 24.92 13.66
N ARG A 477 4.79 24.60 13.41
CA ARG A 477 5.54 23.63 14.23
C ARG A 477 5.65 24.15 15.67
N ASN A 478 5.44 23.29 16.65
CA ASN A 478 5.53 23.57 18.09
C ASN A 478 4.38 24.44 18.67
N ARG A 479 3.19 24.39 18.08
CA ARG A 479 1.97 24.96 18.68
C ARG A 479 0.91 23.89 18.82
N ASP A 480 0.06 24.01 19.83
CA ASP A 480 -1.15 23.23 19.93
C ASP A 480 -2.08 23.56 18.74
N LEU A 481 -2.55 22.53 18.04
CA LEU A 481 -3.31 22.68 16.81
C LEU A 481 -4.67 23.30 17.04
N LEU A 482 -5.34 22.90 18.14
CA LEU A 482 -6.68 23.41 18.46
C LEU A 482 -6.59 24.84 18.99
N GLU A 483 -5.57 25.16 19.78
CA GLU A 483 -5.34 26.53 20.23
C GLU A 483 -5.10 27.46 19.03
N TRP A 484 -4.28 27.04 18.07
CA TRP A 484 -4.03 27.80 16.86
C TRP A 484 -5.30 28.04 16.05
N ILE A 485 -6.14 27.00 15.85
CA ILE A 485 -7.43 27.13 15.15
C ILE A 485 -8.39 28.08 15.87
N LEU A 486 -8.56 27.89 17.19
CA LEU A 486 -9.58 28.62 17.95
C LEU A 486 -9.27 30.11 18.14
N PHE A 487 -7.98 30.47 18.24
CA PHE A 487 -7.60 31.84 18.61
C PHE A 487 -6.93 32.63 17.48
N ASP A 488 -6.13 31.96 16.63
CA ASP A 488 -5.27 32.65 15.68
C ASP A 488 -5.78 32.53 14.23
N TYR A 489 -6.00 31.31 13.74
CA TYR A 489 -6.31 31.02 12.33
C TYR A 489 -7.80 31.16 12.00
N LYS A 490 -8.66 30.70 12.91
CA LYS A 490 -10.13 30.79 12.82
C LYS A 490 -10.77 30.22 11.55
N GLN A 491 -10.12 29.24 10.94
CA GLN A 491 -10.66 28.47 9.82
C GLN A 491 -10.46 26.98 10.11
N ALA A 492 -11.45 26.14 9.80
CA ALA A 492 -11.43 24.73 10.10
C ALA A 492 -12.32 23.91 9.18
N TYR A 493 -12.08 22.60 9.10
CA TYR A 493 -13.03 21.61 8.60
C TYR A 493 -13.57 20.74 9.75
N CYS A 494 -14.56 19.88 9.47
CA CYS A 494 -15.37 19.17 10.46
C CYS A 494 -14.59 18.50 11.61
N VAL A 495 -13.41 17.88 11.32
CA VAL A 495 -12.62 17.18 12.36
C VAL A 495 -12.14 18.15 13.44
N TYR A 496 -11.74 19.37 13.10
CA TYR A 496 -11.31 20.38 14.08
C TYR A 496 -12.48 20.90 14.90
N TYR A 497 -13.62 21.17 14.24
CA TYR A 497 -14.85 21.57 14.94
C TYR A 497 -15.28 20.55 15.98
N ALA A 498 -15.39 19.27 15.56
CA ALA A 498 -15.77 18.19 16.45
C ALA A 498 -14.73 17.95 17.55
N SER A 499 -13.43 18.08 17.25
CA SER A 499 -12.37 17.93 18.25
C SER A 499 -12.43 19.04 19.31
N ALA A 500 -12.63 20.29 18.89
CA ALA A 500 -12.76 21.42 19.80
C ALA A 500 -13.99 21.26 20.70
N ASP A 501 -15.15 20.91 20.13
CA ASP A 501 -16.40 20.69 20.86
C ASP A 501 -16.24 19.59 21.91
N VAL A 502 -15.78 18.39 21.51
CA VAL A 502 -15.56 17.26 22.44
C VAL A 502 -14.62 17.61 23.58
N LEU A 503 -13.47 18.23 23.29
CA LEU A 503 -12.47 18.50 24.32
C LEU A 503 -12.88 19.66 25.25
N MET A 504 -13.58 20.66 24.72
CA MET A 504 -14.18 21.73 25.53
C MET A 504 -15.26 21.16 26.49
N LEU A 505 -16.15 20.31 26.02
CA LEU A 505 -17.16 19.64 26.85
C LEU A 505 -16.51 18.77 27.92
N ARG A 506 -15.52 17.96 27.58
CA ARG A 506 -14.78 17.14 28.56
C ARG A 506 -14.10 17.99 29.63
N SER A 507 -13.59 19.16 29.28
CA SER A 507 -12.97 20.08 30.23
C SER A 507 -13.95 20.68 31.25
N LEU A 508 -15.24 20.64 30.94
CA LEU A 508 -16.33 21.02 31.81
C LEU A 508 -16.98 19.85 32.60
N GLY A 509 -16.45 18.62 32.37
CA GLY A 509 -16.98 17.42 33.00
C GLY A 509 -18.17 16.79 32.27
N VAL A 510 -18.43 17.16 31.03
CA VAL A 510 -19.46 16.59 30.17
C VAL A 510 -18.84 15.50 29.28
N PRO A 511 -19.26 14.22 29.43
CA PRO A 511 -18.71 13.15 28.64
C PRO A 511 -19.10 13.28 27.16
N ALA A 512 -18.11 13.32 26.30
CA ALA A 512 -18.29 13.45 24.86
C ALA A 512 -17.27 12.60 24.11
N ARG A 513 -17.61 12.18 22.86
CA ARG A 513 -16.73 11.39 21.99
C ARG A 513 -16.75 11.91 20.56
N MET A 514 -15.70 11.60 19.82
CA MET A 514 -15.63 11.87 18.39
C MET A 514 -16.32 10.75 17.63
N ALA A 515 -17.27 11.09 16.77
CA ALA A 515 -17.87 10.19 15.82
C ALA A 515 -17.47 10.59 14.39
N VAL A 516 -17.31 9.58 13.50
CA VAL A 516 -16.96 9.79 12.10
C VAL A 516 -17.79 8.88 11.20
N GLY A 517 -18.01 9.36 9.99
CA GLY A 517 -18.78 8.67 8.96
C GLY A 517 -19.17 9.63 7.86
N PHE A 518 -20.46 9.71 7.56
CA PHE A 518 -20.97 10.61 6.54
C PHE A 518 -22.16 11.42 7.09
N ALA A 519 -22.24 12.68 6.67
CA ALA A 519 -23.44 13.48 6.83
C ALA A 519 -24.58 12.87 5.98
N GLN A 520 -25.80 13.34 6.21
CA GLN A 520 -27.02 12.79 5.61
C GLN A 520 -26.93 12.57 4.09
N GLY A 521 -26.24 13.45 3.36
CA GLY A 521 -26.22 13.47 1.91
C GLY A 521 -27.46 14.13 1.29
N GLU A 522 -27.65 13.95 0.01
CA GLU A 522 -28.75 14.50 -0.76
C GLU A 522 -30.00 13.62 -0.58
N ARG A 523 -31.10 14.25 -0.17
CA ARG A 523 -32.35 13.56 0.12
C ARG A 523 -33.30 13.58 -1.08
N ASP A 524 -33.80 12.42 -1.47
CA ASP A 524 -34.92 12.27 -2.40
C ASP A 524 -36.01 11.36 -1.78
N GLY A 525 -37.07 11.95 -1.30
CA GLY A 525 -38.11 11.23 -0.54
C GLY A 525 -37.56 10.56 0.74
N ASN A 526 -37.52 9.24 0.78
CA ASN A 526 -36.94 8.44 1.86
C ASN A 526 -35.58 7.84 1.46
N SER A 527 -35.07 8.14 0.31
CA SER A 527 -33.73 7.73 -0.16
C SER A 527 -32.70 8.86 0.04
N TYR A 528 -31.50 8.50 0.38
CA TYR A 528 -30.39 9.41 0.67
C TYR A 528 -29.19 9.02 -0.19
N THR A 529 -28.75 9.91 -1.08
CA THR A 529 -27.54 9.73 -1.90
C THR A 529 -26.35 10.32 -1.17
N VAL A 530 -25.41 9.47 -0.77
CA VAL A 530 -24.22 9.84 -0.01
C VAL A 530 -22.99 9.71 -0.87
N ARG A 531 -22.28 10.82 -1.05
CA ARG A 531 -21.08 10.93 -1.85
C ARG A 531 -19.85 11.08 -0.96
N ARG A 532 -18.66 10.90 -1.51
CA ARG A 532 -17.41 11.00 -0.74
C ARG A 532 -17.22 12.36 -0.10
N PHE A 533 -17.65 13.44 -0.73
CA PHE A 533 -17.58 14.77 -0.14
C PHE A 533 -18.51 14.96 1.08
N ASN A 534 -19.47 14.05 1.32
CA ASN A 534 -20.28 14.05 2.53
C ASN A 534 -19.55 13.40 3.73
N ALA A 535 -18.27 12.99 3.59
CA ALA A 535 -17.48 12.50 4.71
C ALA A 535 -17.44 13.55 5.83
N HIS A 536 -17.72 13.11 7.07
CA HIS A 536 -17.99 14.01 8.16
C HIS A 536 -17.51 13.48 9.52
N ALA A 537 -17.25 14.42 10.43
CA ALA A 537 -16.92 14.18 11.82
C ALA A 537 -17.79 15.07 12.70
N TRP A 538 -18.33 14.52 13.77
CA TRP A 538 -19.22 15.23 14.70
C TRP A 538 -19.00 14.78 16.15
N PRO A 539 -19.35 15.60 17.17
CA PRO A 539 -19.36 15.20 18.56
C PRO A 539 -20.64 14.43 18.90
N GLU A 540 -20.50 13.40 19.71
CA GLU A 540 -21.59 12.75 20.41
C GLU A 540 -21.43 12.99 21.93
N VAL A 541 -22.49 13.46 22.59
CA VAL A 541 -22.51 13.77 24.03
C VAL A 541 -23.38 12.75 24.74
N TYR A 542 -22.92 12.26 25.90
CA TYR A 542 -23.65 11.26 26.67
C TYR A 542 -24.62 11.92 27.65
N PHE A 543 -25.87 11.49 27.60
CA PHE A 543 -26.92 11.91 28.56
C PHE A 543 -27.43 10.70 29.34
N PRO A 544 -27.39 10.74 30.70
CA PRO A 544 -27.91 9.67 31.53
C PRO A 544 -29.36 9.29 31.20
N GLY A 545 -29.63 7.99 31.04
CA GLY A 545 -30.96 7.48 30.68
C GLY A 545 -31.35 7.62 29.21
N ILE A 546 -30.59 8.40 28.41
CA ILE A 546 -30.84 8.61 26.97
C ILE A 546 -29.73 7.97 26.12
N GLY A 547 -28.48 8.05 26.58
CA GLY A 547 -27.31 7.57 25.83
C GLY A 547 -26.62 8.67 25.03
N TRP A 548 -26.01 8.27 23.91
CA TRP A 548 -25.26 9.17 23.04
C TRP A 548 -26.17 9.96 22.12
N VAL A 549 -25.92 11.26 22.03
CA VAL A 549 -26.72 12.22 21.24
C VAL A 549 -25.76 13.08 20.39
N GLU A 550 -26.04 13.21 19.12
CA GLU A 550 -25.21 13.92 18.14
C GLU A 550 -25.38 15.45 18.26
N PHE A 551 -24.27 16.19 18.03
CA PHE A 551 -24.26 17.65 17.89
C PHE A 551 -23.54 18.04 16.58
N GLU A 552 -23.78 19.27 16.08
CA GLU A 552 -23.24 19.73 14.80
C GLU A 552 -22.60 21.12 14.95
N PRO A 553 -21.33 21.19 15.34
CA PRO A 553 -20.60 22.45 15.47
C PRO A 553 -20.09 23.01 14.13
N THR A 554 -20.13 22.24 13.04
CA THR A 554 -19.54 22.62 11.75
C THR A 554 -20.40 23.68 11.07
N ALA A 555 -19.83 24.86 10.84
CA ALA A 555 -20.55 25.99 10.21
C ALA A 555 -21.01 25.70 8.78
N GLY A 556 -20.28 24.83 8.03
CA GLY A 556 -20.66 24.41 6.68
C GLY A 556 -21.84 23.42 6.62
N GLN A 557 -22.36 22.98 7.74
CA GLN A 557 -23.52 22.07 7.82
C GLN A 557 -24.75 22.82 8.40
N ALA A 558 -25.96 22.36 8.06
CA ALA A 558 -27.17 22.93 8.65
C ALA A 558 -27.21 22.64 10.16
N PRO A 559 -27.72 23.55 11.03
CA PRO A 559 -27.85 23.30 12.47
C PRO A 559 -28.88 22.21 12.73
N LEU A 560 -28.68 21.46 13.82
CA LEU A 560 -29.66 20.46 14.28
C LEU A 560 -30.78 21.16 15.09
N GLN A 561 -32.01 20.87 14.72
CA GLN A 561 -33.19 21.36 15.45
C GLN A 561 -33.82 20.19 16.19
N ARG A 562 -33.87 20.27 17.51
CA ARG A 562 -34.50 19.25 18.34
C ARG A 562 -36.03 19.42 18.36
N PRO A 563 -36.79 18.33 18.52
CA PRO A 563 -38.23 18.40 18.71
C PRO A 563 -38.61 19.31 19.88
N LEU A 564 -39.76 19.95 19.79
CA LEU A 564 -40.33 20.68 20.91
C LEU A 564 -41.04 19.69 21.84
N PRO A 565 -41.09 19.98 23.18
CA PRO A 565 -41.86 19.17 24.10
C PRO A 565 -43.34 19.07 23.67
N PRO A 566 -44.01 17.92 23.89
CA PRO A 566 -45.40 17.73 23.47
C PRO A 566 -46.38 18.76 24.02
N ASP A 567 -46.11 19.32 25.21
CA ASP A 567 -46.93 20.33 25.84
C ASP A 567 -46.78 21.74 25.27
N ALA A 568 -45.71 21.98 24.47
CA ALA A 568 -45.50 23.28 23.82
C ALA A 568 -46.35 23.46 22.54
N GLU A 569 -46.82 22.38 21.92
CA GLU A 569 -47.71 22.45 20.77
C GLU A 569 -49.13 22.91 21.10
N SER A 570 -49.56 22.77 22.35
CA SER A 570 -50.91 23.16 22.79
C SER A 570 -51.08 24.66 23.05
N THR A 571 -50.04 25.47 23.11
CA THR A 571 -50.09 26.91 23.40
C THR A 571 -49.89 27.83 22.20
N THR A 572 -49.60 27.32 21.02
CA THR A 572 -49.56 28.12 19.79
C THR A 572 -50.90 28.08 19.07
N ASN A 573 -51.91 28.73 19.69
CA ASN A 573 -53.15 29.05 19.03
C ASN A 573 -52.96 30.26 18.11
N SER A 574 -53.04 30.01 16.81
CA SER A 574 -53.53 30.94 15.78
C SER A 574 -53.01 32.39 15.79
N GLY A 575 -51.79 32.56 15.28
CA GLY A 575 -51.41 33.80 14.63
C GLY A 575 -50.89 33.48 13.23
N PRO A 576 -51.17 34.24 12.19
CA PRO A 576 -50.73 33.95 10.83
C PRO A 576 -49.22 34.25 10.66
N LEU A 577 -48.38 33.27 10.94
CA LEU A 577 -46.98 33.26 10.53
C LEU A 577 -46.81 32.37 9.29
N ALA A 578 -47.69 32.58 8.32
CA ALA A 578 -47.42 32.26 6.95
C ALA A 578 -46.78 33.52 6.31
N ASP A 579 -45.53 33.47 6.04
CA ASP A 579 -44.66 34.33 5.25
C ASP A 579 -43.43 34.87 6.03
N LEU A 580 -42.65 33.98 6.62
CA LEU A 580 -41.22 34.21 6.71
C LEU A 580 -40.53 33.31 5.70
N ARG A 581 -40.53 33.76 4.44
CA ARG A 581 -39.51 33.41 3.49
C ARG A 581 -38.18 33.76 4.16
N ILE A 582 -37.40 32.77 4.46
CA ILE A 582 -35.97 32.91 4.79
C ILE A 582 -35.27 33.27 3.46
N GLU A 583 -35.31 34.59 3.14
CA GLU A 583 -34.37 35.19 2.22
C GLU A 583 -33.00 35.17 2.89
N GLY A 584 -32.17 34.25 2.52
CA GLY A 584 -30.82 34.15 3.08
C GLY A 584 -30.11 32.82 2.85
N LEU A 585 -30.71 31.88 2.10
CA LEU A 585 -29.93 30.82 1.52
C LEU A 585 -29.14 31.43 0.36
N GLN A 586 -27.87 31.72 0.58
CA GLN A 586 -26.92 31.90 -0.51
C GLN A 586 -26.92 30.57 -1.30
N GLU A 587 -27.61 30.60 -2.43
CA GLU A 587 -27.39 29.64 -3.50
C GLU A 587 -25.90 29.66 -3.80
N PHE A 588 -25.26 28.53 -3.64
CA PHE A 588 -23.89 28.34 -4.15
C PHE A 588 -23.93 28.71 -5.65
N PRO A 589 -22.96 29.49 -6.14
CA PRO A 589 -22.93 29.86 -7.57
C PRO A 589 -22.88 28.56 -8.37
N GLU A 590 -23.93 28.34 -9.17
CA GLU A 590 -23.94 27.35 -10.22
C GLU A 590 -22.72 27.57 -11.09
N ARG A 591 -21.83 26.63 -11.07
CA ARG A 591 -20.69 26.59 -11.97
C ARG A 591 -21.22 26.25 -13.35
N ASN A 592 -21.46 27.28 -14.14
CA ASN A 592 -21.74 27.15 -15.57
C ASN A 592 -20.53 26.52 -16.28
N GLU A 593 -20.50 25.22 -16.35
CA GLU A 593 -19.68 24.47 -17.31
C GLU A 593 -20.59 23.93 -18.42
N THR A 594 -21.04 24.82 -19.28
CA THR A 594 -21.46 24.46 -20.63
C THR A 594 -20.21 24.41 -21.51
N GLU A 595 -19.51 23.32 -21.51
CA GLU A 595 -18.74 22.90 -22.66
C GLU A 595 -19.32 21.58 -23.18
N GLU A 596 -19.93 21.68 -24.36
CA GLU A 596 -20.34 20.62 -25.23
C GLU A 596 -19.24 19.56 -25.36
N ILE A 597 -19.41 18.42 -24.75
CA ILE A 597 -18.70 17.19 -25.18
C ILE A 597 -19.66 16.42 -26.06
N LEU A 598 -19.49 16.63 -27.39
CA LEU A 598 -20.06 15.78 -28.44
C LEU A 598 -19.95 14.31 -28.07
N GLY A 599 -21.07 13.61 -28.28
CA GLY A 599 -21.21 12.19 -28.07
C GLY A 599 -20.10 11.35 -28.71
N ALA A 600 -19.36 10.66 -27.86
CA ALA A 600 -18.67 9.44 -28.19
C ALA A 600 -19.31 8.34 -27.36
N SER A 601 -20.08 7.49 -28.02
CA SER A 601 -20.56 6.23 -27.46
C SER A 601 -19.38 5.47 -26.85
N LEU A 602 -19.44 5.22 -25.54
CA LEU A 602 -18.52 4.34 -24.85
C LEU A 602 -18.59 2.94 -25.49
N PRO A 603 -17.47 2.35 -25.88
CA PRO A 603 -17.50 0.96 -26.33
C PRO A 603 -17.88 0.07 -25.14
N GLU A 604 -18.84 -0.80 -25.40
CA GLU A 604 -19.31 -1.87 -24.52
C GLU A 604 -18.12 -2.59 -23.86
N ALA A 605 -18.09 -2.63 -22.53
CA ALA A 605 -17.00 -3.23 -21.77
C ALA A 605 -16.85 -4.70 -22.16
N ALA A 606 -15.73 -5.06 -22.73
CA ALA A 606 -15.39 -6.45 -23.02
C ALA A 606 -15.43 -7.29 -21.73
N PRO A 607 -15.94 -8.54 -21.78
CA PRO A 607 -16.04 -9.39 -20.61
C PRO A 607 -14.66 -9.58 -19.96
N PRO A 608 -14.56 -9.69 -18.62
CA PRO A 608 -13.29 -9.82 -17.91
C PRO A 608 -12.55 -11.07 -18.40
N LEU A 609 -11.36 -10.88 -18.94
CA LEU A 609 -10.48 -11.97 -19.37
C LEU A 609 -10.16 -12.88 -18.19
N SER A 610 -10.26 -14.20 -18.40
CA SER A 610 -9.99 -15.19 -17.36
C SER A 610 -8.59 -15.03 -16.76
N PRO A 611 -8.38 -15.34 -15.47
CA PRO A 611 -7.07 -15.22 -14.81
C PRO A 611 -5.94 -15.97 -15.53
N THR A 612 -6.26 -16.99 -16.31
CA THR A 612 -5.32 -17.78 -17.13
C THR A 612 -4.63 -16.99 -18.22
N VAL A 613 -5.27 -15.93 -18.75
CA VAL A 613 -4.67 -15.04 -19.78
C VAL A 613 -3.48 -14.26 -19.24
N TYR A 614 -3.45 -13.98 -17.94
CA TYR A 614 -2.33 -13.26 -17.29
C TYR A 614 -1.28 -14.21 -16.70
N LEU A 615 -1.71 -15.42 -16.29
CA LEU A 615 -0.82 -16.42 -15.68
C LEU A 615 0.17 -16.99 -16.69
N ILE A 616 -0.26 -17.21 -17.92
CA ILE A 616 0.56 -17.78 -18.99
C ILE A 616 1.73 -16.86 -19.37
N PRO A 617 1.53 -15.56 -19.70
CA PRO A 617 2.65 -14.66 -20.00
C PRO A 617 3.56 -14.42 -18.77
N LEU A 618 3.02 -14.38 -17.55
CA LEU A 618 3.82 -14.27 -16.34
C LEU A 618 4.73 -15.49 -16.14
N LEU A 619 4.20 -16.70 -16.33
CA LEU A 619 4.99 -17.94 -16.27
C LEU A 619 6.00 -18.00 -17.41
N ALA A 620 5.66 -17.53 -18.60
CA ALA A 620 6.59 -17.45 -19.73
C ALA A 620 7.74 -16.47 -19.46
N ILE A 621 7.45 -15.29 -18.89
CA ILE A 621 8.46 -14.31 -18.48
C ILE A 621 9.35 -14.88 -17.38
N LEU A 622 8.76 -15.53 -16.37
CA LEU A 622 9.51 -16.17 -15.28
C LEU A 622 10.39 -17.31 -15.79
N ALA A 623 9.85 -18.15 -16.67
CA ALA A 623 10.62 -19.20 -17.34
C ALA A 623 11.75 -18.61 -18.20
N GLY A 624 11.48 -17.57 -18.96
CA GLY A 624 12.49 -16.83 -19.74
C GLY A 624 13.57 -16.24 -18.85
N LEU A 625 13.21 -15.65 -17.73
CA LEU A 625 14.15 -15.11 -16.75
C LEU A 625 15.01 -16.23 -16.12
N ILE A 626 14.41 -17.35 -15.75
CA ILE A 626 15.13 -18.52 -15.22
C ILE A 626 16.09 -19.07 -16.26
N ILE A 627 15.66 -19.20 -17.51
CA ILE A 627 16.51 -19.66 -18.61
C ILE A 627 17.64 -18.66 -18.87
N PHE A 628 17.34 -17.36 -18.90
CA PHE A 628 18.35 -16.30 -19.06
C PHE A 628 19.38 -16.33 -17.91
N LEU A 629 18.93 -16.43 -16.66
CA LEU A 629 19.82 -16.52 -15.51
C LEU A 629 20.63 -17.82 -15.52
N ALA A 630 19.99 -18.94 -15.87
CA ALA A 630 20.69 -20.22 -16.00
C ALA A 630 21.76 -20.18 -17.09
N HIS A 631 21.50 -19.51 -18.21
CA HIS A 631 22.47 -19.31 -19.29
C HIS A 631 23.56 -18.31 -18.89
N ARG A 632 23.17 -17.16 -18.31
CA ARG A 632 24.10 -16.09 -17.91
C ARG A 632 25.11 -16.52 -16.85
N TYR A 633 24.69 -17.38 -15.92
CA TYR A 633 25.54 -17.91 -14.85
C TYR A 633 26.10 -19.30 -15.15
N ALA A 634 25.90 -19.79 -16.37
CA ALA A 634 26.29 -21.13 -16.77
C ALA A 634 25.88 -22.24 -15.78
N ILE A 635 24.72 -22.05 -15.14
CA ILE A 635 24.18 -23.00 -14.14
C ILE A 635 23.94 -24.36 -14.80
N HIS A 636 23.49 -24.38 -16.05
CA HIS A 636 23.29 -25.58 -16.85
C HIS A 636 24.54 -26.47 -16.99
N THR A 637 25.72 -25.89 -16.78
CA THR A 637 26.98 -26.65 -16.82
C THR A 637 27.35 -27.31 -15.50
N ARG A 638 26.79 -26.81 -14.39
CA ARG A 638 27.10 -27.30 -13.03
C ARG A 638 26.04 -28.25 -12.49
N VAL A 639 24.78 -28.03 -12.90
CA VAL A 639 23.62 -28.82 -12.44
C VAL A 639 23.79 -30.32 -12.62
N PRO A 640 24.23 -30.85 -13.78
CA PRO A 640 24.36 -32.31 -13.95
C PRO A 640 25.33 -32.93 -12.96
N ARG A 641 26.44 -32.25 -12.66
CA ARG A 641 27.43 -32.75 -11.67
C ARG A 641 26.91 -32.75 -10.25
N VAL A 642 26.17 -31.68 -9.87
CA VAL A 642 25.59 -31.55 -8.54
C VAL A 642 24.50 -32.60 -8.32
N LEU A 643 23.64 -32.80 -9.32
CA LEU A 643 22.59 -33.81 -9.29
C LEU A 643 23.18 -35.22 -9.19
N ARG A 644 24.20 -35.51 -10.04
CA ARG A 644 24.90 -36.80 -9.99
C ARG A 644 25.52 -37.05 -8.61
N ALA A 645 26.28 -36.10 -8.08
CA ALA A 645 26.90 -36.23 -6.77
C ALA A 645 25.85 -36.38 -5.63
N GLY A 646 24.70 -35.73 -5.77
CA GLY A 646 23.56 -35.88 -4.84
C GLY A 646 22.97 -37.31 -4.88
N MET A 647 22.70 -37.80 -6.09
CA MET A 647 22.15 -39.14 -6.29
C MET A 647 23.11 -40.27 -5.80
N GLU A 648 24.41 -40.12 -6.15
CA GLU A 648 25.44 -41.09 -5.66
C GLU A 648 25.54 -41.09 -4.14
N ARG A 649 25.41 -39.93 -3.46
CA ARG A 649 25.41 -39.84 -1.99
C ARG A 649 24.19 -40.49 -1.32
N THR A 650 23.05 -40.47 -2.00
CA THR A 650 21.79 -41.03 -1.50
C THR A 650 21.58 -42.48 -1.92
N GLY A 651 22.56 -43.11 -2.65
CA GLY A 651 22.47 -44.48 -3.11
C GLY A 651 21.47 -44.73 -4.25
N ILE A 652 21.04 -43.66 -4.94
CA ILE A 652 20.10 -43.73 -6.07
C ILE A 652 20.89 -43.92 -7.35
N ASP A 653 20.51 -44.90 -8.18
CA ASP A 653 21.14 -45.14 -9.46
C ASP A 653 21.04 -43.94 -10.39
N VAL A 654 22.19 -43.53 -10.95
CA VAL A 654 22.27 -42.35 -11.83
C VAL A 654 21.65 -42.67 -13.21
N PRO A 655 20.58 -42.01 -13.61
CA PRO A 655 19.92 -42.33 -14.87
C PRO A 655 20.77 -41.92 -16.09
N LEU A 656 20.67 -42.71 -17.15
CA LEU A 656 21.50 -42.57 -18.39
C LEU A 656 21.33 -41.16 -19.04
N TRP A 657 20.17 -40.53 -18.90
CA TRP A 657 19.95 -39.18 -19.42
C TRP A 657 20.82 -38.14 -18.72
N LEU A 658 21.07 -38.27 -17.43
CA LEU A 658 21.88 -37.36 -16.64
C LEU A 658 23.36 -37.49 -16.99
N LEU A 659 23.83 -38.72 -17.19
CA LEU A 659 25.21 -39.00 -17.68
C LEU A 659 25.42 -38.44 -19.08
N ARG A 660 24.42 -38.56 -19.97
CA ARG A 660 24.48 -37.96 -21.32
C ARG A 660 24.47 -36.44 -21.28
N TRP A 661 23.71 -35.86 -20.35
CA TRP A 661 23.70 -34.41 -20.15
C TRP A 661 25.05 -33.91 -19.63
N GLU A 662 25.64 -34.60 -18.66
CA GLU A 662 26.95 -34.23 -18.14
C GLU A 662 28.04 -34.32 -19.23
N THR A 663 28.06 -35.39 -20.04
CA THR A 663 29.01 -35.52 -21.17
C THR A 663 28.79 -34.43 -22.20
N TRP A 664 27.55 -34.13 -22.59
CA TRP A 664 27.22 -33.08 -23.57
C TRP A 664 27.67 -31.68 -23.10
N VAL A 665 27.56 -31.38 -21.82
CA VAL A 665 28.01 -30.10 -21.27
C VAL A 665 29.52 -29.91 -21.36
N ARG A 666 30.29 -30.97 -21.28
CA ARG A 666 31.78 -30.95 -21.34
C ARG A 666 32.33 -30.76 -22.75
N LEU A 667 31.55 -31.04 -23.79
CA LEU A 667 31.98 -30.93 -25.17
C LEU A 667 32.31 -29.47 -25.53
N SER A 668 33.37 -29.28 -26.32
CA SER A 668 33.70 -27.99 -26.95
C SER A 668 32.61 -27.55 -27.94
N PRO A 669 32.59 -26.28 -28.35
CA PRO A 669 31.61 -25.78 -29.33
C PRO A 669 31.64 -26.53 -30.67
N VAL A 670 32.82 -26.98 -31.12
CA VAL A 670 33.02 -27.72 -32.38
C VAL A 670 32.57 -29.18 -32.21
N GLU A 671 32.89 -29.82 -31.09
CA GLU A 671 32.40 -31.18 -30.76
C GLU A 671 30.86 -31.20 -30.67
N LYS A 672 30.25 -30.17 -30.06
CA LYS A 672 28.76 -30.00 -30.03
C LYS A 672 28.19 -29.84 -31.44
N ALA A 673 28.90 -29.15 -32.35
CA ALA A 673 28.49 -29.06 -33.74
C ALA A 673 28.58 -30.42 -34.41
N PHE A 674 29.68 -31.19 -34.17
CA PHE A 674 29.88 -32.52 -34.74
C PHE A 674 28.84 -33.55 -34.29
N GLU A 675 28.19 -33.36 -33.15
CA GLU A 675 27.04 -34.17 -32.73
C GLU A 675 25.85 -34.13 -33.72
N SER A 676 25.84 -33.17 -34.68
CA SER A 676 24.85 -33.19 -35.77
C SER A 676 25.05 -34.36 -36.74
N VAL A 677 26.27 -34.86 -36.88
CA VAL A 677 26.58 -36.06 -37.69
C VAL A 677 26.01 -37.30 -36.96
N ASN A 678 26.27 -37.40 -35.67
CA ASN A 678 25.74 -38.48 -34.85
C ASN A 678 24.18 -38.45 -34.77
N PHE A 679 23.59 -37.23 -34.73
CA PHE A 679 22.14 -37.05 -34.85
C PHE A 679 21.62 -37.55 -36.21
N GLY A 680 22.24 -37.16 -37.29
CA GLY A 680 21.84 -37.58 -38.63
C GLY A 680 21.83 -39.11 -38.79
N LEU A 681 22.90 -39.76 -38.34
CA LEU A 681 23.00 -41.21 -38.35
C LEU A 681 21.94 -41.91 -37.53
N ARG A 682 21.68 -41.43 -36.30
CA ARG A 682 20.61 -42.00 -35.42
C ARG A 682 19.22 -41.80 -35.99
N TYR A 683 19.00 -40.70 -36.70
CA TYR A 683 17.66 -40.32 -37.17
C TYR A 683 17.30 -40.98 -38.50
N LEU A 684 18.31 -41.26 -39.39
CA LEU A 684 18.11 -41.83 -40.73
C LEU A 684 18.39 -43.33 -40.78
N ASP A 685 19.27 -43.84 -39.89
CA ASP A 685 19.73 -45.23 -39.93
C ASP A 685 19.86 -45.81 -38.50
N LYS A 686 20.49 -46.97 -38.35
CA LYS A 686 20.76 -47.61 -37.08
C LYS A 686 21.88 -46.89 -36.32
N PRO A 687 21.88 -46.95 -34.97
CA PRO A 687 22.94 -46.35 -34.18
C PRO A 687 24.32 -47.00 -34.53
N VAL A 688 25.30 -46.15 -34.69
CA VAL A 688 26.67 -46.56 -35.06
C VAL A 688 27.41 -47.09 -33.81
N PRO A 689 28.20 -48.15 -33.92
CA PRO A 689 29.02 -48.66 -32.81
C PRO A 689 29.93 -47.59 -32.20
N VAL A 690 30.17 -47.69 -30.89
CA VAL A 690 30.91 -46.69 -30.12
C VAL A 690 32.35 -46.49 -30.59
N HIS A 691 32.97 -47.55 -31.13
CA HIS A 691 34.36 -47.56 -31.59
C HIS A 691 34.57 -46.96 -33.00
N THR A 692 33.49 -46.50 -33.69
CA THR A 692 33.56 -45.90 -35.01
C THR A 692 34.20 -44.50 -34.96
N THR A 693 35.20 -44.25 -35.79
CA THR A 693 35.92 -42.98 -35.86
C THR A 693 35.04 -41.82 -36.38
N PRO A 694 35.40 -40.57 -36.09
CA PRO A 694 34.71 -39.40 -36.66
C PRO A 694 34.64 -39.42 -38.18
N SER A 695 35.71 -39.80 -38.81
CA SER A 695 35.80 -39.88 -40.30
C SER A 695 34.86 -40.93 -40.86
N GLU A 696 34.79 -42.13 -40.27
CA GLU A 696 33.85 -43.17 -40.69
C GLU A 696 32.39 -42.78 -40.48
N ARG A 697 32.07 -42.07 -39.39
CA ARG A 697 30.72 -41.53 -39.15
C ARG A 697 30.35 -40.50 -40.21
N ALA A 698 31.27 -39.58 -40.53
CA ALA A 698 31.06 -38.58 -41.57
C ALA A 698 30.87 -39.20 -42.95
N ALA A 699 31.73 -40.18 -43.35
CA ALA A 699 31.57 -40.91 -44.59
C ALA A 699 30.24 -41.66 -44.71
N ARG A 700 29.79 -42.29 -43.61
CA ARG A 700 28.51 -43.00 -43.57
C ARG A 700 27.31 -42.03 -43.71
N LEU A 701 27.36 -40.86 -43.06
CA LEU A 701 26.34 -39.85 -43.21
C LEU A 701 26.32 -39.24 -44.63
N THR A 702 27.47 -39.04 -45.23
CA THR A 702 27.61 -38.58 -46.64
C THR A 702 26.90 -39.54 -47.61
N HIS A 703 27.01 -40.84 -47.35
CA HIS A 703 26.29 -41.85 -48.15
C HIS A 703 24.77 -41.75 -48.02
N LEU A 704 24.27 -41.38 -46.82
CA LEU A 704 22.82 -41.21 -46.54
C LEU A 704 22.30 -39.85 -47.00
N LEU A 705 23.16 -38.83 -47.05
CA LEU A 705 22.82 -37.46 -47.42
C LEU A 705 23.84 -36.89 -48.43
N PRO A 706 23.85 -37.37 -49.68
CA PRO A 706 24.82 -36.92 -50.66
C PRO A 706 24.83 -35.41 -50.90
N ASN A 707 23.67 -34.79 -50.83
CA ASN A 707 23.49 -33.34 -51.05
C ASN A 707 24.12 -32.46 -49.96
N THR A 708 24.57 -33.04 -48.83
CA THR A 708 25.25 -32.33 -47.73
C THR A 708 26.70 -32.78 -47.55
N ALA A 709 27.30 -33.40 -48.57
CA ALA A 709 28.69 -33.90 -48.52
C ALA A 709 29.69 -32.80 -48.22
N HIS A 710 29.47 -31.59 -48.74
CA HIS A 710 30.32 -30.43 -48.53
C HIS A 710 30.29 -29.97 -47.08
N GLU A 711 29.12 -29.83 -46.49
CA GLU A 711 28.93 -29.41 -45.08
C GLU A 711 29.47 -30.46 -44.11
N ILE A 712 29.28 -31.75 -44.42
CA ILE A 712 29.83 -32.85 -43.61
C ILE A 712 31.37 -32.80 -43.63
N LYS A 713 31.96 -32.51 -44.77
CA LYS A 713 33.43 -32.38 -44.92
C LYS A 713 33.94 -31.19 -44.11
N ILE A 714 33.35 -30.00 -44.27
CA ILE A 714 33.71 -28.82 -43.48
C ILE A 714 33.67 -29.13 -41.97
N LEU A 715 32.60 -29.75 -41.52
CA LEU A 715 32.43 -30.05 -40.11
C LEU A 715 33.43 -31.07 -39.58
N LEU A 716 33.81 -32.04 -40.42
CA LEU A 716 34.86 -33.02 -40.09
C LEU A 716 36.24 -32.33 -40.04
N ASP A 717 36.56 -31.47 -41.01
CA ASP A 717 37.85 -30.77 -41.08
C ASP A 717 38.00 -29.83 -39.85
N GLU A 718 36.96 -29.07 -39.46
CA GLU A 718 37.01 -28.22 -38.30
C GLU A 718 37.07 -29.01 -36.98
N HIS A 719 36.40 -30.20 -36.92
CA HIS A 719 36.49 -31.10 -35.77
C HIS A 719 37.89 -31.69 -35.62
N GLN A 720 38.53 -32.12 -36.72
CA GLN A 720 39.90 -32.62 -36.72
C GLN A 720 40.92 -31.50 -36.41
N THR A 721 40.69 -30.32 -36.93
CA THR A 721 41.50 -29.13 -36.62
C THR A 721 41.48 -28.82 -35.13
N SER A 722 40.33 -28.90 -34.50
CA SER A 722 40.16 -28.64 -33.04
C SER A 722 40.85 -29.68 -32.15
N LEU A 723 41.03 -30.92 -32.64
CA LEU A 723 41.62 -32.04 -31.86
C LEU A 723 43.12 -32.24 -32.08
N TYR A 724 43.59 -32.02 -33.33
CA TYR A 724 44.92 -32.47 -33.74
C TYR A 724 45.84 -31.38 -34.22
N THR A 725 45.38 -30.12 -34.29
CA THR A 725 46.22 -29.02 -34.77
C THR A 725 46.27 -27.86 -33.78
N SER A 726 47.30 -27.01 -33.88
CA SER A 726 47.43 -25.79 -33.09
C SER A 726 46.61 -24.61 -33.67
N ARG A 727 45.98 -24.81 -34.85
CA ARG A 727 45.10 -23.81 -35.47
C ARG A 727 43.76 -23.73 -34.71
N THR A 728 43.27 -22.53 -34.52
CA THR A 728 41.93 -22.33 -33.96
C THR A 728 40.85 -22.70 -34.96
N ALA A 729 40.02 -23.69 -34.63
CA ALA A 729 38.90 -24.11 -35.47
C ALA A 729 37.84 -23.00 -35.59
N ASP A 730 37.23 -22.84 -36.76
CA ASP A 730 36.18 -21.88 -37.01
C ASP A 730 34.83 -22.39 -36.50
N VAL A 731 34.47 -21.93 -35.28
CA VAL A 731 33.21 -22.31 -34.60
C VAL A 731 31.96 -21.84 -35.39
N SER A 732 32.07 -20.75 -36.14
CA SER A 732 30.95 -20.19 -36.90
C SER A 732 30.64 -21.06 -38.12
N GLN A 733 31.64 -21.45 -38.86
CA GLN A 733 31.56 -22.37 -40.00
C GLN A 733 31.05 -23.77 -39.56
N ALA A 734 31.59 -24.29 -38.46
CA ALA A 734 31.13 -25.56 -37.87
C ALA A 734 29.67 -25.54 -37.48
N ARG A 735 29.16 -24.45 -36.88
CA ARG A 735 27.75 -24.30 -36.52
C ARG A 735 26.82 -24.21 -37.71
N GLN A 736 27.24 -23.49 -38.76
CA GLN A 736 26.44 -23.36 -39.96
C GLN A 736 26.33 -24.70 -40.71
N ALA A 737 27.44 -25.44 -40.86
CA ALA A 737 27.44 -26.78 -41.41
C ALA A 737 26.56 -27.74 -40.60
N ALA A 738 26.65 -27.72 -39.28
CA ALA A 738 25.82 -28.50 -38.38
C ALA A 738 24.33 -28.20 -38.53
N PHE A 739 23.96 -26.94 -38.69
CA PHE A 739 22.55 -26.53 -38.91
C PHE A 739 22.03 -27.09 -40.25
N ASN A 740 22.78 -26.97 -41.32
CA ASN A 740 22.42 -27.48 -42.66
C ASN A 740 22.23 -29.00 -42.62
N ILE A 741 23.15 -29.74 -41.99
CA ILE A 741 23.08 -31.19 -41.81
C ILE A 741 21.79 -31.58 -41.07
N ARG A 742 21.47 -30.92 -39.94
CA ARG A 742 20.26 -31.21 -39.19
C ARG A 742 18.99 -30.94 -40.00
N LYS A 743 18.94 -29.80 -40.70
CA LYS A 743 17.82 -29.43 -41.58
C LYS A 743 17.54 -30.49 -42.63
N GLN A 744 18.57 -30.90 -43.34
CA GLN A 744 18.45 -31.91 -44.40
C GLN A 744 18.12 -33.29 -43.83
N THR A 745 18.67 -33.66 -42.67
CA THR A 745 18.33 -34.91 -41.97
C THR A 745 16.82 -34.99 -41.65
N ILE A 746 16.25 -33.90 -41.15
CA ILE A 746 14.83 -33.84 -40.83
C ILE A 746 13.97 -33.93 -42.12
N LEU A 747 14.34 -33.17 -43.15
CA LEU A 747 13.63 -33.18 -44.46
C LEU A 747 13.63 -34.58 -45.08
N GLU A 748 14.80 -35.25 -45.09
CA GLU A 748 14.90 -36.60 -45.62
C GLU A 748 14.15 -37.64 -44.81
N ARG A 749 14.10 -37.48 -43.49
CA ARG A 749 13.27 -38.31 -42.62
C ARG A 749 11.77 -38.13 -42.87
N ILE A 750 11.29 -36.90 -43.07
CA ILE A 750 9.93 -36.61 -43.46
C ILE A 750 9.62 -37.25 -44.83
N ARG A 751 10.54 -37.14 -45.78
CA ARG A 751 10.41 -37.78 -47.08
C ARG A 751 10.28 -39.30 -46.94
N TYR A 752 11.12 -39.95 -46.11
CA TYR A 752 10.97 -41.39 -45.82
C TYR A 752 9.65 -41.80 -45.19
N LEU A 753 9.07 -40.94 -44.43
CA LEU A 753 7.77 -41.17 -43.81
C LEU A 753 6.60 -41.01 -44.81
N LEU A 754 6.74 -40.10 -45.80
CA LEU A 754 5.71 -39.81 -46.79
C LEU A 754 5.79 -40.69 -48.03
N VAL A 755 6.99 -41.04 -48.50
CA VAL A 755 7.20 -41.74 -49.80
C VAL A 755 7.71 -43.18 -49.61
N GLY A 756 8.04 -43.55 -48.39
CA GLY A 756 8.68 -44.84 -48.10
C GLY A 756 10.20 -44.80 -48.28
N LYS A 757 10.91 -45.73 -47.60
CA LYS A 757 12.39 -45.85 -47.74
C LYS A 757 12.75 -46.32 -49.17
N PRO A 758 13.64 -45.67 -49.89
CA PRO A 758 14.08 -46.21 -51.19
C PRO A 758 14.69 -47.61 -50.96
N ARG A 759 14.15 -48.60 -51.71
CA ARG A 759 14.74 -49.93 -51.77
C ARG A 759 16.09 -49.81 -52.39
N ARG A 760 17.19 -49.94 -51.60
CA ARG A 760 18.54 -50.23 -52.07
C ARG A 760 18.91 -51.66 -51.70
#